data_97b6de7710252937f845100a5e533be1
#
_entry.id   97b6de7710252937f845100a5e533be1
#
_cell.length_a   1.000
_cell.length_b   1.000
_cell.length_c   1.000
_cell.angle_alpha   90.00
_cell.angle_beta   90.00
_cell.angle_gamma   90.00
#
_symmetry.space_group_name_H-M   'P 1'
#
loop_
_entity.id
_entity.type
_entity.pdbx_description
1 polymer ?
#
loop_
_entity_poly.entity_id
_entity_poly.type
_entity_poly.pdbx_seq_one_letter_code
_entity_poly.pdbx_strand_id
1 'polypeptide(L)'
;MTAGLQDLGGCGRTWNTITTWLAQGSETCAPRVGLEGLKVKSGRQLPEGSLLLVRLEKQRYWVEDNWFCRYVTVEPPGGDKVVFPCYRWLTGDIKVDLRAGTAKTQRDDALAQLLAHRRTELQDRQKIYRWVTWAPGIPRCIDAKTEADLPQDARFENEKRSDFEHSLHYALLELSLKKFAILFGKSWSDLDDFKRIFWKLKSPIAEYCMEHWKEDWFFGYQCLNGSNPRMIQRCKKLPENFPVTSDMVQSSMAPGTNLDQELKEGTVFLLDYAILDGVPTNTIKGKPQYIAAPLCLLYQHPDDGLMPIAIQLGQTPGLDTPIFLPKDPPLAWLLAKIWVRHAEFQVFQVLSHLLRTHLVVEVFCVATLRQLPAVHPIYKLLAPHLRYTLEINTRGRSQLISADGIFKRVVSTGGEGLLILAQREYKVLTYRSLQPYNDFADRGVSRLPNYFYREHSLMLWEAIHSFVSGMVSLYYQSDHDVQGDVELQAWIREIAQEGLAELPSFGEEELSTLLAVVVFTSTVQHAATNNGQFDWCAWVPNTPCTMRQPPPTDKNAATMEMVMASLPDVSQSCLQMAITWHLGRAQPDAIPLGHYTEEHFTEAPAVALINGFRAELEKIEAHILSQNERLELQYLFLLPSRIENSITI
;
A
#
# COMPACT_ATOMS: atom_id res chain seq x y z
N MET A 1 9.22 -10.25 38.50
CA MET A 1 9.36 -9.51 37.26
C MET A 1 9.99 -10.40 36.22
N THR A 2 9.39 -10.51 35.09
CA THR A 2 9.99 -11.22 33.92
C THR A 2 9.95 -10.27 32.75
N ALA A 3 11.05 -10.04 32.07
CA ALA A 3 11.09 -9.28 30.82
C ALA A 3 11.23 -10.25 29.66
N GLY A 4 10.37 -10.15 28.64
CA GLY A 4 10.52 -10.86 27.39
C GLY A 4 11.56 -10.12 26.54
N LEU A 5 12.75 -10.68 26.42
CA LEU A 5 13.85 -10.14 25.63
C LEU A 5 14.11 -11.05 24.44
N GLN A 6 14.27 -10.46 23.27
CA GLN A 6 14.81 -11.14 22.10
C GLN A 6 16.25 -10.63 21.93
N ASP A 7 17.22 -11.51 22.15
CA ASP A 7 18.64 -11.19 22.00
C ASP A 7 19.02 -11.39 20.53
N LEU A 8 19.47 -10.32 19.90
CA LEU A 8 20.16 -10.35 18.60
C LEU A 8 21.64 -10.10 18.88
N GLY A 9 22.31 -11.15 19.33
CA GLY A 9 23.75 -11.39 19.30
C GLY A 9 24.70 -10.22 19.59
N GLY A 10 25.08 -10.02 20.85
CA GLY A 10 26.17 -9.13 21.21
C GLY A 10 26.57 -9.28 22.69
N CYS A 11 27.72 -9.83 22.93
CA CYS A 11 28.26 -10.08 24.27
C CYS A 11 28.65 -8.77 24.95
N GLY A 12 27.88 -8.33 25.95
CA GLY A 12 28.22 -7.20 26.83
C GLY A 12 27.29 -7.12 28.03
N ARG A 13 27.82 -7.19 29.25
CA ARG A 13 27.02 -7.04 30.47
C ARG A 13 26.67 -5.58 30.72
N THR A 14 25.40 -5.22 30.50
CA THR A 14 24.87 -3.89 30.84
C THR A 14 24.00 -3.94 32.09
N TRP A 15 24.11 -2.92 32.94
CA TRP A 15 23.31 -2.79 34.16
C TRP A 15 22.06 -1.98 33.85
N ASN A 16 20.90 -2.58 34.01
CA ASN A 16 19.60 -1.94 33.82
C ASN A 16 18.85 -1.83 35.12
N THR A 17 18.20 -0.69 35.38
CA THR A 17 17.39 -0.45 36.57
C THR A 17 15.91 -0.46 36.16
N ILE A 18 15.10 -1.20 36.91
CA ILE A 18 13.64 -1.20 36.77
C ILE A 18 13.06 -0.55 38.04
N THR A 19 12.28 0.50 37.83
CA THR A 19 11.60 1.22 38.93
C THR A 19 10.09 1.09 38.73
N THR A 20 9.36 0.72 39.78
CA THR A 20 7.89 0.62 39.77
C THR A 20 7.27 1.75 40.56
N TRP A 21 6.17 2.31 40.06
CA TRP A 21 5.38 3.36 40.71
C TRP A 21 3.99 2.84 41.05
N LEU A 22 3.54 3.16 42.27
CA LEU A 22 2.25 2.72 42.81
C LEU A 22 1.28 3.89 42.99
N ALA A 23 -0.01 3.59 43.01
CA ALA A 23 -1.09 4.58 43.09
C ALA A 23 -1.15 5.38 44.39
N GLN A 24 -0.49 4.89 45.47
CA GLN A 24 -0.43 5.56 46.78
C GLN A 24 1.01 5.54 47.30
N GLY A 25 1.63 6.71 47.41
CA GLY A 25 2.91 6.92 48.05
C GLY A 25 4.14 6.84 47.16
N SER A 26 5.04 7.78 47.35
CA SER A 26 6.29 7.93 46.60
C SER A 26 7.40 7.04 47.15
N GLU A 27 7.35 5.74 46.97
CA GLU A 27 8.51 4.90 47.28
C GLU A 27 9.01 4.20 46.01
N THR A 28 10.26 4.43 45.68
CA THR A 28 10.98 3.82 44.57
C THR A 28 11.67 2.54 45.04
N CYS A 29 11.36 1.42 44.44
CA CYS A 29 12.08 0.17 44.63
C CYS A 29 12.94 -0.11 43.40
N ALA A 30 14.27 -0.06 43.55
CA ALA A 30 15.21 -0.28 42.46
C ALA A 30 15.98 -1.60 42.60
N PRO A 31 15.64 -2.67 41.92
CA PRO A 31 16.53 -3.83 41.76
C PRO A 31 17.49 -3.61 40.57
N ARG A 32 18.76 -3.93 40.75
CA ARG A 32 19.77 -4.02 39.71
C ARG A 32 19.72 -5.41 39.05
N VAL A 33 19.80 -5.44 37.73
CA VAL A 33 19.53 -6.66 36.99
C VAL A 33 20.50 -6.89 35.83
N GLY A 34 21.02 -8.11 35.72
CA GLY A 34 21.86 -8.60 34.60
C GLY A 34 21.07 -9.46 33.60
N LEU A 35 21.56 -9.57 32.37
CA LEU A 35 20.91 -10.17 31.18
C LEU A 35 20.84 -11.69 31.25
N GLU A 36 19.72 -12.22 30.94
CA GLU A 36 19.20 -13.49 30.41
C GLU A 36 17.90 -13.85 31.12
N GLY A 37 16.75 -13.77 30.39
CA GLY A 37 15.43 -14.22 30.89
C GLY A 37 15.08 -13.73 32.29
N LEU A 38 15.10 -12.44 32.50
CA LEU A 38 15.28 -11.78 33.78
C LEU A 38 14.13 -11.99 34.77
N LYS A 39 14.27 -12.93 35.65
CA LYS A 39 13.44 -13.00 36.87
C LYS A 39 14.11 -12.18 37.96
N VAL A 40 13.60 -10.98 38.21
CA VAL A 40 14.02 -10.17 39.34
C VAL A 40 13.10 -10.49 40.52
N LYS A 41 13.65 -11.13 41.54
CA LYS A 41 12.99 -11.21 42.84
C LYS A 41 13.36 -9.94 43.60
N SER A 42 12.40 -9.02 43.79
CA SER A 42 12.54 -7.95 44.76
C SER A 42 12.39 -8.53 46.17
N GLY A 43 13.35 -8.33 47.00
CA GLY A 43 13.29 -8.70 48.43
C GLY A 43 12.42 -7.76 49.27
N ARG A 44 11.80 -6.73 48.67
CA ARG A 44 10.87 -5.82 49.34
C ARG A 44 9.43 -6.14 48.98
N GLN A 45 8.54 -6.22 49.93
CA GLN A 45 7.10 -6.25 49.72
C GLN A 45 6.69 -4.94 49.05
N LEU A 46 6.00 -5.05 47.89
CA LEU A 46 5.32 -3.91 47.29
C LEU A 46 4.16 -3.51 48.22
N PRO A 47 3.95 -2.21 48.50
CA PRO A 47 2.78 -1.74 49.21
C PRO A 47 1.50 -2.19 48.52
N GLU A 48 0.40 -2.32 49.26
CA GLU A 48 -0.93 -2.58 48.67
C GLU A 48 -1.32 -1.43 47.74
N GLY A 49 -1.63 -1.73 46.48
CA GLY A 49 -2.03 -0.76 45.47
C GLY A 49 -1.90 -1.31 44.07
N SER A 50 -2.59 -0.68 43.11
CA SER A 50 -2.50 -1.05 41.68
C SER A 50 -1.23 -0.49 41.04
N LEU A 51 -0.54 -1.34 40.24
CA LEU A 51 0.64 -0.94 39.47
C LEU A 51 0.23 -0.02 38.33
N LEU A 52 0.76 1.18 38.28
CA LEU A 52 0.42 2.18 37.25
C LEU A 52 1.45 2.27 36.15
N LEU A 53 2.72 2.30 36.50
CA LEU A 53 3.86 2.52 35.62
C LEU A 53 5.03 1.62 36.00
N VAL A 54 5.76 1.19 34.97
CA VAL A 54 7.08 0.57 35.12
C VAL A 54 8.09 1.42 34.38
N ARG A 55 9.15 1.88 35.06
CA ARG A 55 10.24 2.60 34.42
C ARG A 55 11.38 1.67 34.12
N LEU A 56 11.78 1.64 32.85
CA LEU A 56 13.03 1.02 32.40
C LEU A 56 14.08 2.10 32.21
N GLU A 57 15.23 1.93 32.85
CA GLU A 57 16.38 2.80 32.67
C GLU A 57 17.53 1.97 32.13
N LYS A 58 18.02 2.33 30.94
CA LYS A 58 19.20 1.77 30.31
C LYS A 58 20.29 2.83 30.27
N GLN A 59 21.50 2.47 30.67
CA GLN A 59 22.69 3.30 30.53
C GLN A 59 23.60 2.68 29.46
N ARG A 60 24.13 3.53 28.58
CA ARG A 60 25.11 3.13 27.58
C ARG A 60 26.40 2.70 28.29
N TYR A 61 26.88 1.54 27.93
CA TYR A 61 28.22 1.10 28.26
C TYR A 61 29.14 1.34 27.05
N TRP A 62 30.38 0.98 27.04
CA TRP A 62 31.41 1.33 26.06
C TRP A 62 31.12 0.92 24.61
N VAL A 63 30.14 0.09 24.33
CA VAL A 63 29.75 -0.44 23.03
C VAL A 63 28.28 -0.13 22.78
N GLU A 64 27.88 -0.01 21.52
CA GLU A 64 26.45 0.04 21.16
C GLU A 64 25.78 -1.29 21.55
N ASP A 65 24.88 -1.22 22.49
CA ASP A 65 24.15 -2.33 23.09
C ASP A 65 22.64 -2.12 22.94
N ASN A 66 22.20 -1.82 21.74
CA ASN A 66 20.78 -1.61 21.42
C ASN A 66 20.03 -2.94 21.51
N TRP A 67 18.89 -2.96 22.17
CA TRP A 67 18.03 -4.13 22.26
C TRP A 67 16.55 -3.79 22.17
N PHE A 68 15.76 -4.72 21.61
CA PHE A 68 14.32 -4.57 21.45
C PHE A 68 13.58 -5.14 22.67
N CYS A 69 12.81 -4.30 23.36
CA CYS A 69 11.97 -4.69 24.48
C CYS A 69 10.55 -4.96 24.02
N ARG A 70 10.11 -6.22 24.11
CA ARG A 70 8.72 -6.58 23.77
C ARG A 70 7.75 -6.16 24.87
N TYR A 71 7.95 -6.61 26.08
CA TYR A 71 7.11 -6.28 27.23
C TYR A 71 7.83 -6.53 28.55
N VAL A 72 7.28 -5.97 29.62
CA VAL A 72 7.66 -6.28 30.98
C VAL A 72 6.46 -6.89 31.71
N THR A 73 6.66 -7.93 32.50
CA THR A 73 5.62 -8.48 33.37
C THR A 73 6.00 -8.30 34.84
N VAL A 74 5.00 -7.93 35.62
CA VAL A 74 5.14 -7.79 37.07
C VAL A 74 4.13 -8.72 37.73
N GLU A 75 4.61 -9.57 38.65
CA GLU A 75 3.81 -10.47 39.47
C GLU A 75 3.91 -9.98 40.91
N PRO A 76 2.95 -9.20 41.43
CA PRO A 76 2.93 -8.80 42.81
C PRO A 76 2.62 -10.01 43.71
N PRO A 77 3.12 -10.05 44.97
CA PRO A 77 2.78 -11.10 45.91
C PRO A 77 1.28 -11.15 46.16
N GLY A 78 0.63 -12.29 45.85
CA GLY A 78 -0.80 -12.48 46.03
C GLY A 78 -1.72 -11.75 45.04
N GLY A 79 -1.20 -11.16 43.99
CA GLY A 79 -1.95 -10.48 42.93
C GLY A 79 -1.75 -11.09 41.54
N ASP A 80 -2.59 -10.66 40.62
CA ASP A 80 -2.51 -11.10 39.22
C ASP A 80 -1.29 -10.53 38.49
N LYS A 81 -0.81 -11.28 37.53
CA LYS A 81 0.27 -10.87 36.61
C LYS A 81 -0.17 -9.69 35.77
N VAL A 82 0.57 -8.59 35.82
CA VAL A 82 0.33 -7.40 34.98
C VAL A 82 1.37 -7.32 33.88
N VAL A 83 0.93 -7.14 32.66
CA VAL A 83 1.76 -6.98 31.45
C VAL A 83 1.88 -5.50 31.10
N PHE A 84 3.08 -5.06 30.79
CA PHE A 84 3.43 -3.72 30.34
C PHE A 84 4.04 -3.81 28.93
N PRO A 85 3.27 -3.65 27.86
CA PRO A 85 3.77 -3.68 26.49
C PRO A 85 4.80 -2.57 26.27
N CYS A 86 5.86 -2.86 25.54
CA CYS A 86 6.90 -1.90 25.19
C CYS A 86 7.05 -1.76 23.68
N TYR A 87 7.35 -2.86 22.99
CA TYR A 87 7.53 -2.98 21.53
C TYR A 87 8.34 -1.84 20.92
N ARG A 88 9.53 -1.59 21.50
CA ARG A 88 10.44 -0.55 21.01
C ARG A 88 11.91 -0.88 21.27
N TRP A 89 12.77 -0.26 20.49
CA TRP A 89 14.20 -0.30 20.68
C TRP A 89 14.65 0.57 21.86
N LEU A 90 15.44 0.01 22.74
CA LEU A 90 16.11 0.75 23.81
C LEU A 90 17.56 1.02 23.37
N THR A 91 17.81 2.26 22.94
CA THR A 91 19.09 2.69 22.37
C THR A 91 19.78 3.71 23.26
N GLY A 92 21.10 3.61 23.41
CA GLY A 92 21.90 4.56 24.19
C GLY A 92 21.47 4.68 25.67
N ASP A 93 21.57 5.89 26.21
CA ASP A 93 21.04 6.24 27.54
C ASP A 93 19.55 6.59 27.41
N ILE A 94 18.68 5.74 27.93
CA ILE A 94 17.25 5.92 27.77
C ILE A 94 16.49 5.59 29.04
N LYS A 95 15.41 6.36 29.30
CA LYS A 95 14.41 6.11 30.34
C LYS A 95 13.06 5.98 29.65
N VAL A 96 12.37 4.88 29.87
CA VAL A 96 11.06 4.58 29.28
C VAL A 96 10.08 4.24 30.38
N ASP A 97 8.99 4.96 30.45
CA ASP A 97 7.87 4.68 31.33
C ASP A 97 6.81 3.88 30.56
N LEU A 98 6.52 2.68 31.03
CA LEU A 98 5.56 1.75 30.43
C LEU A 98 4.27 1.73 31.23
N ARG A 99 3.15 1.83 30.53
CA ARG A 99 1.80 1.68 31.09
C ARG A 99 1.36 0.21 31.07
N ALA A 100 0.47 -0.17 32.00
CA ALA A 100 -0.20 -1.47 31.94
C ALA A 100 -0.91 -1.65 30.59
N GLY A 101 -0.99 -2.90 30.11
CA GLY A 101 -1.41 -3.23 28.75
C GLY A 101 -2.88 -2.98 28.44
N THR A 102 -3.74 -2.74 29.42
CA THR A 102 -5.14 -2.36 29.19
C THR A 102 -5.23 -1.02 28.47
N ALA A 103 -5.95 -0.97 27.37
CA ALA A 103 -6.14 0.27 26.63
C ALA A 103 -6.97 1.29 27.42
N LYS A 104 -6.60 2.57 27.29
CA LYS A 104 -7.23 3.67 28.02
C LYS A 104 -7.30 4.94 27.19
N THR A 105 -8.48 5.54 27.16
CA THR A 105 -8.66 6.93 26.71
C THR A 105 -8.18 7.92 27.79
N GLN A 106 -8.13 9.20 27.48
CA GLN A 106 -7.70 10.21 28.48
C GLN A 106 -8.65 10.28 29.68
N ARG A 107 -9.95 10.08 29.48
CA ARG A 107 -10.97 10.09 30.55
C ARG A 107 -10.80 8.96 31.57
N ASP A 108 -10.15 7.87 31.19
CA ASP A 108 -9.89 6.74 32.07
C ASP A 108 -8.71 7.00 33.03
N ASP A 109 -7.97 8.06 32.83
CA ASP A 109 -6.82 8.45 33.62
C ASP A 109 -7.16 9.56 34.63
N ALA A 110 -7.61 9.16 35.85
CA ALA A 110 -7.99 10.11 36.91
C ALA A 110 -6.78 10.77 37.61
N LEU A 111 -5.58 10.20 37.50
CA LEU A 111 -4.41 10.67 38.22
C LEU A 111 -3.62 11.69 37.39
N ALA A 112 -3.30 12.83 37.99
CA ALA A 112 -2.53 13.91 37.35
C ALA A 112 -1.18 13.43 36.78
N GLN A 113 -0.54 12.44 37.43
CA GLN A 113 0.72 11.83 36.99
C GLN A 113 0.54 11.07 35.64
N LEU A 114 -0.57 10.35 35.47
CA LEU A 114 -0.85 9.61 34.23
C LEU A 114 -1.17 10.56 33.10
N LEU A 115 -1.91 11.62 33.37
CA LEU A 115 -2.18 12.69 32.38
C LEU A 115 -0.90 13.45 31.98
N ALA A 116 0.01 13.67 32.96
CA ALA A 116 1.32 14.25 32.69
C ALA A 116 2.17 13.34 31.82
N HIS A 117 2.17 12.02 32.12
CA HIS A 117 2.86 11.02 31.30
C HIS A 117 2.40 11.05 29.83
N ARG A 118 1.07 11.00 29.57
CA ARG A 118 0.51 11.08 28.22
C ARG A 118 1.01 12.33 27.47
N ARG A 119 0.94 13.49 28.12
CA ARG A 119 1.41 14.76 27.54
C ARG A 119 2.89 14.75 27.21
N THR A 120 3.72 14.26 28.10
CA THR A 120 5.18 14.17 27.90
C THR A 120 5.50 13.24 26.74
N GLU A 121 4.86 12.06 26.69
CA GLU A 121 5.02 11.09 25.61
C GLU A 121 4.70 11.72 24.24
N LEU A 122 3.55 12.41 24.12
CA LEU A 122 3.16 13.05 22.85
C LEU A 122 4.10 14.21 22.48
N GLN A 123 4.51 15.04 23.44
CA GLN A 123 5.46 16.12 23.19
C GLN A 123 6.82 15.60 22.68
N ASP A 124 7.30 14.50 23.22
CA ASP A 124 8.56 13.90 22.78
C ASP A 124 8.42 13.25 21.39
N ARG A 125 7.31 12.55 21.13
CA ARG A 125 7.02 12.02 19.79
C ARG A 125 6.87 13.11 18.73
N GLN A 126 6.24 14.23 19.05
CA GLN A 126 6.11 15.37 18.13
C GLN A 126 7.46 16.01 17.75
N LYS A 127 8.47 15.96 18.65
CA LYS A 127 9.84 16.39 18.32
C LYS A 127 10.55 15.42 17.38
N ILE A 128 10.25 14.12 17.49
CA ILE A 128 10.86 13.05 16.71
C ILE A 128 10.19 12.94 15.34
N TYR A 129 8.88 12.80 15.31
CA TYR A 129 8.08 12.63 14.10
C TYR A 129 7.60 13.98 13.58
N ARG A 130 8.48 14.71 12.86
CA ARG A 130 8.16 16.03 12.32
C ARG A 130 7.61 15.92 10.91
N TRP A 131 6.70 16.83 10.58
CA TRP A 131 6.17 16.97 9.22
C TRP A 131 7.10 17.80 8.34
N VAL A 132 7.20 17.39 7.07
CA VAL A 132 7.85 18.18 6.01
C VAL A 132 6.99 18.14 4.73
N THR A 133 7.06 19.19 3.93
CA THR A 133 6.55 19.20 2.56
C THR A 133 7.65 18.69 1.65
N TRP A 134 7.53 17.46 1.15
CA TRP A 134 8.51 16.91 0.20
C TRP A 134 8.34 17.55 -1.19
N ALA A 135 7.08 17.66 -1.66
CA ALA A 135 6.73 18.41 -2.87
C ALA A 135 5.40 19.15 -2.66
N PRO A 136 5.25 20.36 -3.22
CA PRO A 136 3.97 21.09 -3.14
C PRO A 136 2.84 20.31 -3.80
N GLY A 137 1.60 20.42 -3.24
CA GLY A 137 0.40 19.88 -3.84
C GLY A 137 0.26 18.34 -3.78
N ILE A 138 0.98 17.69 -2.86
CA ILE A 138 0.79 16.29 -2.45
C ILE A 138 0.77 16.22 -0.91
N PRO A 139 0.35 15.08 -0.30
CA PRO A 139 0.36 14.95 1.15
C PRO A 139 1.72 15.25 1.78
N ARG A 140 1.72 15.81 2.99
CA ARG A 140 2.96 15.98 3.77
C ARG A 140 3.46 14.62 4.27
N CYS A 141 4.73 14.56 4.57
CA CYS A 141 5.41 13.34 4.98
C CYS A 141 6.31 13.56 6.20
N ILE A 142 6.91 12.47 6.70
CA ILE A 142 7.92 12.55 7.75
C ILE A 142 9.17 13.33 7.28
N ASP A 143 9.73 14.16 8.16
CA ASP A 143 10.99 14.87 7.93
C ASP A 143 12.19 13.91 8.06
N ALA A 144 12.38 13.09 7.02
CA ALA A 144 13.49 12.17 6.87
C ALA A 144 13.90 12.11 5.39
N LYS A 145 15.19 12.34 5.11
CA LYS A 145 15.76 12.26 3.76
C LYS A 145 16.21 10.84 3.41
N THR A 146 16.70 10.14 4.42
CA THR A 146 17.16 8.75 4.33
C THR A 146 16.59 7.95 5.51
N GLU A 147 16.69 6.63 5.45
CA GLU A 147 16.32 5.74 6.55
C GLU A 147 17.12 6.00 7.83
N ALA A 148 18.34 6.55 7.70
CA ALA A 148 19.18 6.89 8.85
C ALA A 148 18.63 8.07 9.69
N ASP A 149 17.79 8.92 9.09
CA ASP A 149 17.14 10.05 9.76
C ASP A 149 15.91 9.62 10.59
N LEU A 150 15.39 8.41 10.33
CA LEU A 150 14.25 7.87 11.06
C LEU A 150 14.66 7.38 12.46
N PRO A 151 13.77 7.48 13.46
CA PRO A 151 14.00 6.83 14.76
C PRO A 151 14.07 5.30 14.57
N GLN A 152 14.81 4.63 15.44
CA GLN A 152 15.07 3.19 15.34
C GLN A 152 13.76 2.35 15.28
N ASP A 153 12.73 2.76 16.01
CA ASP A 153 11.44 2.08 16.06
C ASP A 153 10.65 2.15 14.72
N ALA A 154 11.00 3.09 13.86
CA ALA A 154 10.39 3.24 12.53
C ALA A 154 11.20 2.60 11.42
N ARG A 155 12.37 2.00 11.74
CA ARG A 155 13.26 1.36 10.76
C ARG A 155 12.96 -0.11 10.59
N PHE A 156 13.37 -0.64 9.44
CA PHE A 156 13.41 -2.07 9.21
C PHE A 156 14.31 -2.77 10.22
N GLU A 157 13.87 -3.92 10.70
CA GLU A 157 14.73 -4.85 11.40
C GLU A 157 15.84 -5.37 10.47
N ASN A 158 16.93 -5.86 11.04
CA ASN A 158 18.11 -6.26 10.28
C ASN A 158 17.81 -7.32 9.21
N GLU A 159 16.94 -8.29 9.52
CA GLU A 159 16.53 -9.32 8.56
C GLU A 159 15.77 -8.72 7.38
N LYS A 160 14.78 -7.88 7.65
CA LYS A 160 14.02 -7.16 6.62
C LYS A 160 14.92 -6.29 5.76
N ARG A 161 15.80 -5.51 6.38
CA ARG A 161 16.74 -4.64 5.66
C ARG A 161 17.66 -5.46 4.76
N SER A 162 18.26 -6.52 5.30
CA SER A 162 19.17 -7.40 4.55
C SER A 162 18.45 -8.04 3.36
N ASP A 163 17.25 -8.58 3.57
CA ASP A 163 16.46 -9.17 2.49
C ASP A 163 16.09 -8.15 1.42
N PHE A 164 15.63 -6.97 1.81
CA PHE A 164 15.27 -5.89 0.88
C PHE A 164 16.44 -5.48 -0.01
N GLU A 165 17.61 -5.27 0.57
CA GLU A 165 18.81 -4.86 -0.16
C GLU A 165 19.36 -5.98 -1.04
N HIS A 166 19.41 -7.22 -0.55
CA HIS A 166 19.88 -8.37 -1.30
C HIS A 166 18.97 -8.73 -2.47
N SER A 167 17.65 -8.66 -2.31
CA SER A 167 16.71 -9.01 -3.38
C SER A 167 16.77 -8.03 -4.55
N LEU A 168 16.88 -6.73 -4.27
CA LEU A 168 17.07 -5.73 -5.31
C LEU A 168 18.40 -5.95 -6.06
N HIS A 169 19.49 -6.17 -5.30
CA HIS A 169 20.80 -6.44 -5.87
C HIS A 169 20.80 -7.70 -6.72
N TYR A 170 20.17 -8.77 -6.24
CA TYR A 170 20.02 -10.04 -6.98
C TYR A 170 19.27 -9.83 -8.30
N ALA A 171 18.13 -9.17 -8.29
CA ALA A 171 17.34 -8.90 -9.48
C ALA A 171 18.11 -8.08 -10.51
N LEU A 172 18.82 -7.04 -10.07
CA LEU A 172 19.64 -6.19 -10.93
C LEU A 172 20.85 -6.93 -11.50
N LEU A 173 21.52 -7.78 -10.71
CA LEU A 173 22.65 -8.59 -11.14
C LEU A 173 22.23 -9.64 -12.17
N GLU A 174 21.17 -10.40 -11.88
CA GLU A 174 20.64 -11.44 -12.78
C GLU A 174 20.30 -10.86 -14.16
N LEU A 175 19.65 -9.70 -14.19
CA LEU A 175 19.28 -9.05 -15.44
C LEU A 175 20.43 -8.28 -16.10
N SER A 176 21.44 -7.86 -15.35
CA SER A 176 22.67 -7.28 -15.91
C SER A 176 23.49 -8.35 -16.65
N LEU A 177 23.58 -9.58 -16.12
CA LEU A 177 24.23 -10.71 -16.80
C LEU A 177 23.51 -11.05 -18.11
N LYS A 178 22.17 -11.07 -18.11
CA LYS A 178 21.40 -11.29 -19.34
C LYS A 178 21.53 -10.17 -20.34
N LYS A 179 21.50 -8.91 -19.89
CA LYS A 179 21.76 -7.76 -20.74
C LYS A 179 23.12 -7.88 -21.44
N PHE A 180 24.14 -8.32 -20.73
CA PHE A 180 25.47 -8.54 -21.30
C PHE A 180 25.45 -9.67 -22.35
N ALA A 181 24.80 -10.78 -22.06
CA ALA A 181 24.64 -11.89 -23.02
C ALA A 181 23.83 -11.50 -24.27
N ILE A 182 22.83 -10.60 -24.15
CA ILE A 182 22.02 -10.11 -25.26
C ILE A 182 22.76 -9.02 -26.07
N LEU A 183 23.61 -8.21 -25.43
CA LEU A 183 24.40 -7.18 -26.13
C LEU A 183 25.43 -7.76 -27.09
N PHE A 184 25.84 -9.01 -26.91
CA PHE A 184 26.63 -9.78 -27.90
C PHE A 184 25.77 -10.41 -29.01
N GLY A 185 24.45 -10.37 -28.89
CA GLY A 185 23.48 -10.80 -29.91
C GLY A 185 22.52 -9.66 -30.21
N LYS A 186 22.15 -9.45 -31.40
CA LYS A 186 21.25 -8.45 -32.01
C LYS A 186 20.27 -7.72 -31.07
N SER A 187 19.98 -6.43 -31.36
CA SER A 187 18.84 -5.66 -30.82
C SER A 187 17.50 -6.43 -30.94
N TRP A 188 16.48 -6.05 -30.12
CA TRP A 188 15.12 -6.55 -30.34
C TRP A 188 14.68 -6.38 -31.79
N SER A 189 14.32 -7.46 -32.44
CA SER A 189 13.82 -7.48 -33.83
C SER A 189 12.37 -7.97 -33.90
N ASP A 190 11.95 -8.73 -32.90
CA ASP A 190 10.62 -9.33 -32.81
C ASP A 190 10.12 -9.33 -31.35
N LEU A 191 8.81 -9.43 -31.16
CA LEU A 191 8.16 -9.54 -29.85
C LEU A 191 8.64 -10.76 -29.06
N ASP A 192 8.94 -11.87 -29.72
CA ASP A 192 9.47 -13.07 -29.10
C ASP A 192 10.89 -12.88 -28.51
N ASP A 193 11.61 -11.86 -28.93
CA ASP A 193 12.90 -11.54 -28.35
C ASP A 193 12.82 -11.18 -26.87
N PHE A 194 11.67 -10.66 -26.39
CA PHE A 194 11.44 -10.39 -24.98
C PHE A 194 11.45 -11.66 -24.13
N LYS A 195 11.19 -12.84 -24.69
CA LYS A 195 11.31 -14.14 -24.01
C LYS A 195 12.72 -14.41 -23.50
N ARG A 196 13.75 -13.77 -24.11
CA ARG A 196 15.16 -13.96 -23.71
C ARG A 196 15.48 -13.44 -22.32
N ILE A 197 14.72 -12.46 -21.80
CA ILE A 197 14.86 -11.95 -20.43
C ILE A 197 13.99 -12.70 -19.44
N PHE A 198 13.02 -13.51 -19.93
CA PHE A 198 12.17 -14.39 -19.14
C PHE A 198 12.89 -15.70 -18.85
N TRP A 199 13.75 -15.76 -17.84
CA TRP A 199 14.46 -17.00 -17.54
C TRP A 199 14.25 -17.49 -16.12
N LYS A 200 14.78 -16.78 -15.09
CA LYS A 200 14.68 -17.23 -13.69
C LYS A 200 13.57 -16.53 -12.93
N LEU A 201 13.33 -15.28 -13.27
CA LEU A 201 12.23 -14.51 -12.69
C LEU A 201 10.96 -14.85 -13.47
N LYS A 202 10.15 -15.75 -12.93
CA LYS A 202 8.92 -16.24 -13.56
C LYS A 202 7.80 -16.37 -12.55
N SER A 203 6.56 -16.24 -13.02
CA SER A 203 5.37 -16.66 -12.31
C SER A 203 4.37 -17.27 -13.31
N PRO A 204 3.46 -18.14 -12.86
CA PRO A 204 2.43 -18.70 -13.75
C PRO A 204 1.59 -17.62 -14.44
N ILE A 205 1.25 -16.54 -13.72
CA ILE A 205 0.46 -15.43 -14.27
C ILE A 205 1.29 -14.64 -15.30
N ALA A 206 2.58 -14.39 -15.05
CA ALA A 206 3.43 -13.71 -16.01
C ALA A 206 3.63 -14.53 -17.29
N GLU A 207 3.71 -15.86 -17.19
CA GLU A 207 3.74 -16.75 -18.35
C GLU A 207 2.41 -16.75 -19.10
N TYR A 208 1.27 -16.77 -18.39
CA TYR A 208 -0.06 -16.62 -18.97
C TYR A 208 -0.23 -15.27 -19.67
N CYS A 209 0.25 -14.18 -19.07
CA CYS A 209 0.29 -12.86 -19.74
C CYS A 209 1.08 -12.89 -21.05
N MET A 210 2.23 -13.55 -21.08
CA MET A 210 3.07 -13.68 -22.26
C MET A 210 2.35 -14.41 -23.41
N GLU A 211 1.46 -15.35 -23.08
CA GLU A 211 0.71 -16.12 -24.08
C GLU A 211 -0.51 -15.37 -24.60
N HIS A 212 -1.28 -14.72 -23.71
CA HIS A 212 -2.61 -14.17 -24.00
C HIS A 212 -2.71 -12.64 -24.15
N TRP A 213 -1.63 -11.88 -23.91
CA TRP A 213 -1.65 -10.42 -23.87
C TRP A 213 -2.17 -9.71 -25.13
N LYS A 214 -2.17 -10.38 -26.27
CA LYS A 214 -2.70 -9.85 -27.54
C LYS A 214 -4.22 -9.96 -27.65
N GLU A 215 -4.85 -10.81 -26.85
CA GLU A 215 -6.26 -11.12 -26.91
C GLU A 215 -7.12 -10.02 -26.28
N ASP A 216 -8.27 -9.74 -26.89
CA ASP A 216 -9.13 -8.63 -26.45
C ASP A 216 -9.84 -8.95 -25.13
N TRP A 217 -10.27 -10.20 -24.92
CA TRP A 217 -10.86 -10.62 -23.66
C TRP A 217 -9.87 -10.51 -22.50
N PHE A 218 -8.60 -10.82 -22.74
CA PHE A 218 -7.56 -10.72 -21.71
C PHE A 218 -7.22 -9.26 -21.40
N PHE A 219 -7.25 -8.39 -22.39
CA PHE A 219 -7.17 -6.94 -22.17
C PHE A 219 -8.29 -6.46 -21.23
N GLY A 220 -9.55 -6.87 -21.49
CA GLY A 220 -10.70 -6.56 -20.64
C GLY A 220 -10.57 -7.15 -19.23
N TYR A 221 -10.12 -8.41 -19.12
CA TYR A 221 -9.86 -9.06 -17.82
C TYR A 221 -8.86 -8.25 -16.96
N GLN A 222 -7.78 -7.77 -17.57
CA GLN A 222 -6.78 -6.96 -16.85
C GLN A 222 -7.34 -5.61 -16.38
N CYS A 223 -8.32 -5.03 -17.06
CA CYS A 223 -8.99 -3.81 -16.60
C CYS A 223 -9.78 -4.01 -15.29
N LEU A 224 -10.18 -5.26 -15.00
CA LEU A 224 -10.92 -5.65 -13.80
C LEU A 224 -10.00 -6.20 -12.70
N ASN A 225 -9.02 -7.01 -13.07
CA ASN A 225 -8.26 -7.86 -12.16
C ASN A 225 -6.74 -7.70 -12.30
N GLY A 226 -6.28 -6.73 -13.07
CA GLY A 226 -4.86 -6.42 -13.26
C GLY A 226 -4.28 -5.57 -12.14
N SER A 227 -3.13 -4.94 -12.42
CA SER A 227 -2.42 -4.10 -11.46
C SER A 227 -3.16 -2.82 -11.04
N ASN A 228 -4.10 -2.33 -11.87
CA ASN A 228 -4.89 -1.13 -11.58
C ASN A 228 -6.39 -1.33 -11.86
N PRO A 229 -7.10 -2.06 -11.02
CA PRO A 229 -8.51 -2.38 -11.26
C PRO A 229 -9.46 -1.21 -10.97
N ARG A 230 -8.95 0.02 -10.82
CA ARG A 230 -9.71 1.20 -10.40
C ARG A 230 -10.09 2.17 -11.51
N MET A 231 -9.54 2.02 -12.71
CA MET A 231 -9.74 2.99 -13.80
C MET A 231 -11.09 2.84 -14.52
N ILE A 232 -11.61 1.63 -14.58
CA ILE A 232 -12.84 1.33 -15.31
C ILE A 232 -14.05 2.01 -14.67
N GLN A 233 -14.85 2.70 -15.49
CA GLN A 233 -16.10 3.33 -15.08
C GLN A 233 -17.21 3.10 -16.10
N ARG A 234 -18.45 3.07 -15.66
CA ARG A 234 -19.62 2.93 -16.54
C ARG A 234 -19.76 4.16 -17.44
N CYS A 235 -19.83 3.95 -18.74
CA CYS A 235 -20.10 4.99 -19.71
C CYS A 235 -21.62 5.18 -19.86
N LYS A 236 -22.15 6.29 -19.34
CA LYS A 236 -23.59 6.65 -19.48
C LYS A 236 -23.86 7.42 -20.77
N LYS A 237 -22.87 8.17 -21.23
CA LYS A 237 -22.87 8.98 -22.44
C LYS A 237 -21.41 9.07 -22.91
N LEU A 238 -21.20 8.96 -24.23
CA LEU A 238 -19.87 9.15 -24.79
C LEU A 238 -19.37 10.57 -24.52
N PRO A 239 -18.10 10.75 -24.13
CA PRO A 239 -17.48 12.06 -24.05
C PRO A 239 -17.51 12.77 -25.41
N GLU A 240 -17.69 14.09 -25.41
CA GLU A 240 -17.74 14.88 -26.67
C GLU A 240 -16.42 14.82 -27.45
N ASN A 241 -15.32 14.64 -26.74
CA ASN A 241 -13.99 14.45 -27.33
C ASN A 241 -13.70 12.99 -27.77
N PHE A 242 -14.68 12.09 -27.69
CA PHE A 242 -14.55 10.71 -28.15
C PHE A 242 -15.68 10.36 -29.14
N PRO A 243 -15.59 10.81 -30.40
CA PRO A 243 -16.68 10.74 -31.39
C PRO A 243 -16.86 9.35 -32.02
N VAL A 244 -17.00 8.32 -31.17
CA VAL A 244 -17.34 6.96 -31.58
C VAL A 244 -18.80 6.92 -32.03
N THR A 245 -19.08 6.34 -33.21
CA THR A 245 -20.44 6.12 -33.70
C THR A 245 -20.85 4.66 -33.60
N SER A 246 -22.16 4.39 -33.58
CA SER A 246 -22.70 3.04 -33.54
C SER A 246 -22.19 2.19 -34.71
N ASP A 247 -22.13 2.75 -35.93
CA ASP A 247 -21.64 2.06 -37.13
C ASP A 247 -20.16 1.65 -37.03
N MET A 248 -19.34 2.44 -36.34
CA MET A 248 -17.92 2.11 -36.16
C MET A 248 -17.73 0.80 -35.40
N VAL A 249 -18.54 0.58 -34.38
CA VAL A 249 -18.39 -0.54 -33.41
C VAL A 249 -19.41 -1.66 -33.62
N GLN A 250 -20.33 -1.54 -34.57
CA GLN A 250 -21.41 -2.51 -34.80
C GLN A 250 -20.91 -3.95 -34.92
N SER A 251 -19.75 -4.16 -35.56
CA SER A 251 -19.16 -5.50 -35.75
C SER A 251 -18.62 -6.11 -34.43
N SER A 252 -18.49 -5.32 -33.38
CA SER A 252 -18.03 -5.72 -32.06
C SER A 252 -19.15 -5.82 -31.03
N MET A 253 -20.42 -5.60 -31.47
CA MET A 253 -21.61 -5.68 -30.64
C MET A 253 -22.27 -7.04 -30.81
N ALA A 254 -23.03 -7.46 -29.82
CA ALA A 254 -23.85 -8.67 -29.91
C ALA A 254 -24.92 -8.53 -30.98
N PRO A 255 -25.35 -9.64 -31.61
CA PRO A 255 -26.42 -9.60 -32.66
C PRO A 255 -27.71 -8.98 -32.10
N GLY A 256 -28.28 -8.05 -32.87
CA GLY A 256 -29.60 -7.44 -32.57
C GLY A 256 -29.52 -6.23 -31.62
N THR A 257 -28.35 -5.79 -31.22
CA THR A 257 -28.16 -4.58 -30.40
C THR A 257 -27.26 -3.54 -31.10
N ASN A 258 -27.14 -2.37 -30.52
CA ASN A 258 -26.27 -1.30 -30.98
C ASN A 258 -25.74 -0.47 -29.81
N LEU A 259 -24.75 0.40 -30.07
CA LEU A 259 -24.08 1.18 -29.03
C LEU A 259 -25.03 2.03 -28.19
N ASP A 260 -26.04 2.68 -28.80
CA ASP A 260 -26.99 3.54 -28.09
C ASP A 260 -27.87 2.75 -27.12
N GLN A 261 -28.23 1.53 -27.47
CA GLN A 261 -28.98 0.62 -26.63
C GLN A 261 -28.12 0.17 -25.45
N GLU A 262 -26.90 -0.31 -25.71
CA GLU A 262 -25.99 -0.83 -24.69
C GLU A 262 -25.54 0.27 -23.70
N LEU A 263 -25.40 1.52 -24.15
CA LEU A 263 -25.17 2.67 -23.26
C LEU A 263 -26.33 2.86 -22.26
N LYS A 264 -27.57 2.68 -22.69
CA LYS A 264 -28.76 2.77 -21.84
C LYS A 264 -28.83 1.60 -20.87
N GLU A 265 -28.56 0.39 -21.33
CA GLU A 265 -28.52 -0.83 -20.52
C GLU A 265 -27.36 -0.85 -19.52
N GLY A 266 -26.30 -0.07 -19.82
CA GLY A 266 -25.16 0.12 -18.91
C GLY A 266 -24.12 -0.98 -18.97
N THR A 267 -23.99 -1.59 -20.12
CA THR A 267 -23.00 -2.62 -20.46
C THR A 267 -21.77 -2.05 -21.16
N VAL A 268 -21.73 -0.71 -21.36
CA VAL A 268 -20.60 0.02 -21.93
C VAL A 268 -19.80 0.71 -20.82
N PHE A 269 -18.49 0.57 -20.88
CA PHE A 269 -17.55 1.12 -19.91
C PHE A 269 -16.47 1.95 -20.60
N LEU A 270 -15.83 2.84 -19.84
CA LEU A 270 -14.80 3.74 -20.32
C LEU A 270 -13.57 3.66 -19.43
N LEU A 271 -12.40 3.64 -20.07
CA LEU A 271 -11.14 4.04 -19.46
C LEU A 271 -10.78 5.42 -20.04
N ASP A 272 -10.63 6.41 -19.18
CA ASP A 272 -10.25 7.77 -19.56
C ASP A 272 -8.96 8.18 -18.83
N TYR A 273 -7.90 8.37 -19.59
CA TYR A 273 -6.60 8.77 -19.08
C TYR A 273 -6.34 10.27 -19.29
N ALA A 274 -7.37 11.11 -19.28
CA ALA A 274 -7.26 12.58 -19.40
C ALA A 274 -6.24 13.17 -18.42
N ILE A 275 -6.05 12.54 -17.25
CA ILE A 275 -5.08 12.96 -16.25
C ILE A 275 -3.63 13.01 -16.79
N LEU A 276 -3.31 12.27 -17.84
CA LEU A 276 -2.01 12.26 -18.51
C LEU A 276 -1.85 13.36 -19.56
N ASP A 277 -2.94 14.03 -19.96
CA ASP A 277 -2.86 15.05 -21.02
C ASP A 277 -1.97 16.22 -20.61
N GLY A 278 -1.01 16.57 -21.50
CA GLY A 278 -0.05 17.65 -21.26
C GLY A 278 0.92 17.41 -20.07
N VAL A 279 1.05 16.17 -19.57
CA VAL A 279 2.07 15.85 -18.56
C VAL A 279 3.46 15.82 -19.23
N PRO A 280 4.49 16.48 -18.66
CA PRO A 280 5.84 16.45 -19.21
C PRO A 280 6.41 15.04 -19.26
N THR A 281 7.04 14.70 -20.38
CA THR A 281 7.67 13.41 -20.58
C THR A 281 9.16 13.43 -20.25
N ASN A 282 9.67 12.28 -19.90
CA ASN A 282 11.06 12.07 -19.54
C ASN A 282 12.00 12.06 -20.77
N THR A 283 13.26 12.36 -20.52
CA THR A 283 14.36 12.12 -21.46
C THR A 283 15.32 11.12 -20.83
N ILE A 284 15.46 9.93 -21.47
CA ILE A 284 16.30 8.85 -20.97
C ILE A 284 17.52 8.69 -21.87
N LYS A 285 18.71 8.87 -21.33
CA LYS A 285 19.98 8.82 -22.08
C LYS A 285 19.97 9.72 -23.34
N GLY A 286 19.44 10.94 -23.21
CA GLY A 286 19.33 11.91 -24.29
C GLY A 286 18.24 11.62 -25.32
N LYS A 287 17.43 10.59 -25.13
CA LYS A 287 16.31 10.24 -26.04
C LYS A 287 14.97 10.60 -25.40
N PRO A 288 14.08 11.35 -26.09
CA PRO A 288 12.76 11.67 -25.59
C PRO A 288 11.95 10.38 -25.40
N GLN A 289 11.13 10.36 -24.37
CA GLN A 289 10.12 9.34 -24.14
C GLN A 289 8.74 9.95 -24.34
N TYR A 290 7.74 9.11 -24.57
CA TYR A 290 6.41 9.56 -24.95
C TYR A 290 5.35 8.97 -24.01
N ILE A 291 4.25 9.69 -23.86
CA ILE A 291 3.01 9.24 -23.23
C ILE A 291 1.83 9.54 -24.18
N ALA A 292 0.74 8.86 -23.96
CA ALA A 292 -0.57 9.17 -24.53
C ALA A 292 -1.57 9.38 -23.40
N ALA A 293 -2.63 10.11 -23.67
CA ALA A 293 -3.80 10.26 -22.81
C ALA A 293 -5.02 9.59 -23.46
N PRO A 294 -5.05 8.24 -23.53
CA PRO A 294 -6.04 7.53 -24.33
C PRO A 294 -7.44 7.54 -23.69
N LEU A 295 -8.43 7.38 -24.58
CA LEU A 295 -9.79 6.98 -24.27
C LEU A 295 -9.99 5.57 -24.83
N CYS A 296 -10.51 4.64 -24.02
CA CYS A 296 -10.79 3.27 -24.45
C CYS A 296 -12.22 2.90 -24.05
N LEU A 297 -13.05 2.60 -25.03
CA LEU A 297 -14.41 2.13 -24.85
C LEU A 297 -14.42 0.61 -24.74
N LEU A 298 -15.07 0.10 -23.70
CA LEU A 298 -15.21 -1.32 -23.42
C LEU A 298 -16.69 -1.70 -23.46
N TYR A 299 -16.99 -2.89 -23.94
CA TYR A 299 -18.32 -3.46 -23.96
C TYR A 299 -18.35 -4.80 -23.23
N GLN A 300 -19.32 -4.97 -22.34
CA GLN A 300 -19.61 -6.25 -21.70
C GLN A 300 -20.40 -7.12 -22.66
N HIS A 301 -19.69 -7.85 -23.52
CA HIS A 301 -20.31 -8.79 -24.42
C HIS A 301 -20.92 -9.96 -23.64
N PRO A 302 -22.15 -10.42 -23.97
CA PRO A 302 -22.81 -11.50 -23.22
C PRO A 302 -22.04 -12.82 -23.22
N ASP A 303 -21.38 -13.16 -24.32
CA ASP A 303 -20.66 -14.43 -24.49
C ASP A 303 -19.16 -14.31 -24.21
N ASP A 304 -18.53 -13.21 -24.65
CA ASP A 304 -17.07 -13.05 -24.66
C ASP A 304 -16.52 -12.25 -23.46
N GLY A 305 -17.41 -11.74 -22.59
CA GLY A 305 -17.01 -10.94 -21.44
C GLY A 305 -16.68 -9.48 -21.79
N LEU A 306 -15.82 -8.84 -21.02
CA LEU A 306 -15.45 -7.43 -21.21
C LEU A 306 -14.41 -7.28 -22.32
N MET A 307 -14.77 -6.57 -23.40
CA MET A 307 -13.96 -6.42 -24.62
C MET A 307 -13.71 -4.94 -24.95
N PRO A 308 -12.49 -4.54 -25.36
CA PRO A 308 -12.25 -3.21 -25.93
C PRO A 308 -12.86 -3.12 -27.34
N ILE A 309 -13.62 -2.06 -27.61
CA ILE A 309 -14.31 -1.87 -28.90
C ILE A 309 -13.90 -0.61 -29.66
N ALA A 310 -13.29 0.38 -28.99
CA ALA A 310 -12.72 1.56 -29.63
C ALA A 310 -11.63 2.18 -28.75
N ILE A 311 -10.54 2.66 -29.36
CA ILE A 311 -9.43 3.35 -28.68
C ILE A 311 -9.09 4.63 -29.45
N GLN A 312 -8.96 5.76 -28.74
CA GLN A 312 -8.40 7.02 -29.22
C GLN A 312 -7.18 7.38 -28.37
N LEU A 313 -6.03 7.68 -28.94
CA LEU A 313 -4.76 7.83 -28.23
C LEU A 313 -4.49 9.25 -27.67
N GLY A 314 -5.46 10.15 -27.75
CA GLY A 314 -5.34 11.51 -27.23
C GLY A 314 -6.70 12.10 -26.89
N GLN A 315 -6.70 13.21 -26.16
CA GLN A 315 -7.91 13.87 -25.68
C GLN A 315 -8.54 14.81 -26.73
N THR A 316 -7.80 15.19 -27.76
CA THR A 316 -8.31 16.06 -28.85
C THR A 316 -8.56 15.21 -30.09
N PRO A 317 -9.84 15.01 -30.50
CA PRO A 317 -10.16 14.27 -31.72
C PRO A 317 -9.68 15.02 -32.97
N GLY A 318 -9.20 14.28 -33.97
CA GLY A 318 -8.70 14.86 -35.21
C GLY A 318 -8.07 13.83 -36.14
N LEU A 319 -7.51 14.30 -37.24
CA LEU A 319 -6.84 13.43 -38.22
C LEU A 319 -5.60 12.75 -37.62
N ASP A 320 -4.92 13.44 -36.70
CA ASP A 320 -3.72 12.93 -36.04
C ASP A 320 -4.02 12.04 -34.80
N THR A 321 -5.30 11.92 -34.43
CA THR A 321 -5.77 11.07 -33.33
C THR A 321 -6.93 10.17 -33.79
N PRO A 322 -6.67 9.22 -34.72
CA PRO A 322 -7.70 8.35 -35.26
C PRO A 322 -8.26 7.42 -34.17
N ILE A 323 -9.52 7.04 -34.32
CA ILE A 323 -10.16 6.00 -33.50
C ILE A 323 -9.78 4.64 -34.05
N PHE A 324 -9.04 3.86 -33.27
CA PHE A 324 -8.68 2.47 -33.56
C PHE A 324 -9.83 1.54 -33.19
N LEU A 325 -10.06 0.53 -34.00
CA LEU A 325 -11.16 -0.42 -33.87
C LEU A 325 -10.63 -1.86 -34.00
N PRO A 326 -11.27 -2.89 -33.45
CA PRO A 326 -10.86 -4.30 -33.62
C PRO A 326 -10.77 -4.78 -35.07
N LYS A 327 -11.56 -4.18 -35.99
CA LYS A 327 -11.55 -4.47 -37.44
C LYS A 327 -10.43 -3.80 -38.22
N ASP A 328 -9.64 -2.91 -37.60
CA ASP A 328 -8.48 -2.27 -38.25
C ASP A 328 -7.34 -3.30 -38.45
N PRO A 329 -6.27 -2.95 -39.19
CA PRO A 329 -5.13 -3.85 -39.36
C PRO A 329 -4.64 -4.37 -38.01
N PRO A 330 -4.34 -5.67 -37.86
CA PRO A 330 -4.04 -6.29 -36.54
C PRO A 330 -2.92 -5.62 -35.76
N LEU A 331 -1.87 -5.13 -36.43
CA LEU A 331 -0.77 -4.42 -35.77
C LEU A 331 -1.17 -3.01 -35.31
N ALA A 332 -2.10 -2.35 -36.00
CA ALA A 332 -2.63 -1.05 -35.57
C ALA A 332 -3.46 -1.20 -34.29
N TRP A 333 -4.34 -2.18 -34.24
CA TRP A 333 -5.14 -2.50 -33.07
C TRP A 333 -4.26 -2.93 -31.89
N LEU A 334 -3.28 -3.80 -32.13
CA LEU A 334 -2.31 -4.22 -31.11
C LEU A 334 -1.54 -3.02 -30.55
N LEU A 335 -1.03 -2.15 -31.40
CA LEU A 335 -0.27 -0.96 -30.98
C LEU A 335 -1.15 0.01 -30.17
N ALA A 336 -2.42 0.18 -30.54
CA ALA A 336 -3.37 0.97 -29.77
C ALA A 336 -3.59 0.39 -28.36
N LYS A 337 -3.75 -0.92 -28.23
CA LYS A 337 -3.84 -1.59 -26.92
C LYS A 337 -2.57 -1.43 -26.10
N ILE A 338 -1.40 -1.54 -26.69
CA ILE A 338 -0.10 -1.31 -26.01
C ILE A 338 -0.05 0.12 -25.44
N TRP A 339 -0.51 1.12 -26.18
CA TRP A 339 -0.54 2.51 -25.71
C TRP A 339 -1.49 2.71 -24.53
N VAL A 340 -2.66 2.06 -24.52
CA VAL A 340 -3.58 2.10 -23.36
C VAL A 340 -2.91 1.43 -22.15
N ARG A 341 -2.27 0.27 -22.33
CA ARG A 341 -1.57 -0.43 -21.24
C ARG A 341 -0.34 0.33 -20.76
N HIS A 342 0.32 1.10 -21.63
CA HIS A 342 1.37 2.04 -21.22
C HIS A 342 0.83 3.18 -20.36
N ALA A 343 -0.28 3.81 -20.77
CA ALA A 343 -0.95 4.84 -19.97
C ALA A 343 -1.38 4.29 -18.61
N GLU A 344 -1.91 3.08 -18.58
CA GLU A 344 -2.24 2.33 -17.37
C GLU A 344 -1.05 2.18 -16.44
N PHE A 345 0.14 1.82 -16.95
CA PHE A 345 1.34 1.69 -16.14
C PHE A 345 1.72 3.00 -15.44
N GLN A 346 1.64 4.15 -16.14
CA GLN A 346 1.95 5.45 -15.57
C GLN A 346 1.00 5.79 -14.42
N VAL A 347 -0.31 5.62 -14.64
CA VAL A 347 -1.37 5.91 -13.68
C VAL A 347 -1.32 4.95 -12.51
N PHE A 348 -1.15 3.67 -12.75
CA PHE A 348 -1.06 2.63 -11.72
C PHE A 348 0.04 2.93 -10.71
N GLN A 349 1.28 3.12 -11.18
CA GLN A 349 2.43 3.29 -10.31
C GLN A 349 2.35 4.56 -9.46
N VAL A 350 1.90 5.67 -10.05
CA VAL A 350 1.93 6.98 -9.40
C VAL A 350 0.67 7.22 -8.56
N LEU A 351 -0.50 6.86 -9.08
CA LEU A 351 -1.77 7.24 -8.45
C LEU A 351 -2.34 6.13 -7.58
N SER A 352 -2.57 4.95 -8.14
CA SER A 352 -3.26 3.87 -7.42
C SER A 352 -2.37 3.21 -6.39
N HIS A 353 -1.07 3.07 -6.65
CA HIS A 353 -0.10 2.48 -5.74
C HIS A 353 0.56 3.55 -4.84
N LEU A 354 1.38 4.46 -5.39
CA LEU A 354 2.13 5.41 -4.57
C LEU A 354 1.23 6.38 -3.80
N LEU A 355 0.40 7.17 -4.49
CA LEU A 355 -0.37 8.25 -3.84
C LEU A 355 -1.46 7.70 -2.93
N ARG A 356 -2.35 6.87 -3.47
CA ARG A 356 -3.56 6.41 -2.76
C ARG A 356 -3.29 5.38 -1.67
N THR A 357 -2.11 4.75 -1.64
CA THR A 357 -1.71 3.85 -0.56
C THR A 357 -0.55 4.43 0.24
N HIS A 358 0.66 4.43 -0.26
CA HIS A 358 1.86 4.83 0.47
C HIS A 358 1.77 6.23 1.08
N LEU A 359 1.47 7.26 0.25
CA LEU A 359 1.50 8.65 0.73
C LEU A 359 0.33 8.95 1.65
N VAL A 360 -0.85 8.41 1.38
CA VAL A 360 -2.03 8.57 2.26
C VAL A 360 -1.82 7.84 3.59
N VAL A 361 -1.32 6.60 3.58
CA VAL A 361 -1.06 5.84 4.81
C VAL A 361 0.05 6.46 5.65
N GLU A 362 1.03 7.12 5.04
CA GLU A 362 2.05 7.88 5.77
C GLU A 362 1.44 9.02 6.60
N VAL A 363 0.41 9.70 6.08
CA VAL A 363 -0.32 10.70 6.85
C VAL A 363 -0.96 10.09 8.09
N PHE A 364 -1.65 8.96 7.94
CA PHE A 364 -2.23 8.26 9.08
C PHE A 364 -1.16 7.81 10.08
N CYS A 365 -0.03 7.29 9.59
CA CYS A 365 1.07 6.83 10.41
C CYS A 365 1.66 7.96 11.26
N VAL A 366 2.06 9.06 10.65
CA VAL A 366 2.70 10.17 11.36
C VAL A 366 1.71 10.82 12.34
N ALA A 367 0.45 11.03 11.95
CA ALA A 367 -0.58 11.58 12.84
C ALA A 367 -0.80 10.65 14.06
N THR A 368 -0.88 9.33 13.86
CA THR A 368 -1.05 8.34 14.93
C THR A 368 0.12 8.40 15.92
N LEU A 369 1.34 8.44 15.43
CA LEU A 369 2.54 8.51 16.28
C LEU A 369 2.62 9.84 17.05
N ARG A 370 2.08 10.93 16.53
CA ARG A 370 2.15 12.27 17.10
C ARG A 370 1.04 12.61 18.08
N GLN A 371 -0.17 12.07 17.87
CA GLN A 371 -1.37 12.52 18.59
C GLN A 371 -1.96 11.46 19.53
N LEU A 372 -1.62 10.18 19.36
CA LEU A 372 -2.15 9.10 20.18
C LEU A 372 -1.04 8.46 21.03
N PRO A 373 -1.13 8.50 22.37
CA PRO A 373 -0.15 7.81 23.22
C PRO A 373 -0.29 6.28 23.11
N ALA A 374 0.77 5.54 23.45
CA ALA A 374 0.82 4.08 23.29
C ALA A 374 -0.28 3.31 24.03
N VAL A 375 -0.83 3.88 25.09
CA VAL A 375 -1.94 3.30 25.87
C VAL A 375 -3.31 3.54 25.22
N HIS A 376 -3.40 4.45 24.25
CA HIS A 376 -4.66 4.80 23.59
C HIS A 376 -5.22 3.64 22.75
N PRO A 377 -6.52 3.29 22.84
CA PRO A 377 -7.08 2.15 22.11
C PRO A 377 -6.87 2.24 20.60
N ILE A 378 -7.03 3.42 20.01
CA ILE A 378 -6.85 3.61 18.56
C ILE A 378 -5.37 3.49 18.16
N TYR A 379 -4.41 3.95 18.99
CA TYR A 379 -3.00 3.69 18.74
C TYR A 379 -2.72 2.19 18.68
N LYS A 380 -3.20 1.43 19.68
CA LYS A 380 -3.00 -0.02 19.77
C LYS A 380 -3.61 -0.77 18.59
N LEU A 381 -4.79 -0.32 18.12
CA LEU A 381 -5.46 -0.89 16.96
C LEU A 381 -4.66 -0.66 15.67
N LEU A 382 -4.14 0.56 15.47
CA LEU A 382 -3.50 0.95 14.21
C LEU A 382 -2.01 0.60 14.14
N ALA A 383 -1.30 0.51 15.25
CA ALA A 383 0.15 0.30 15.27
C ALA A 383 0.63 -0.87 14.38
N PRO A 384 0.00 -2.06 14.40
CA PRO A 384 0.40 -3.17 13.52
C PRO A 384 0.21 -2.89 12.03
N HIS A 385 -0.73 -1.99 11.68
CA HIS A 385 -1.07 -1.64 10.29
C HIS A 385 -0.23 -0.48 9.73
N LEU A 386 0.67 0.08 10.54
CA LEU A 386 1.53 1.22 10.19
C LEU A 386 3.03 0.87 10.27
N ARG A 387 3.36 -0.37 10.67
CA ARG A 387 4.73 -0.86 10.79
C ARG A 387 5.46 -0.73 9.46
N TYR A 388 6.70 -0.24 9.49
CA TYR A 388 7.60 -0.05 8.35
C TYR A 388 7.19 0.98 7.29
N THR A 389 5.96 1.52 7.34
CA THR A 389 5.47 2.51 6.37
C THR A 389 6.42 3.71 6.21
N LEU A 390 6.98 4.22 7.30
CA LEU A 390 7.88 5.38 7.24
C LEU A 390 9.20 5.06 6.54
N GLU A 391 9.80 3.90 6.79
CA GLU A 391 11.05 3.54 6.13
C GLU A 391 10.86 3.23 4.66
N ILE A 392 9.86 2.42 4.28
CA ILE A 392 9.65 2.10 2.86
C ILE A 392 9.34 3.36 2.05
N ASN A 393 8.54 4.28 2.58
CA ASN A 393 8.23 5.54 1.90
C ASN A 393 9.45 6.45 1.78
N THR A 394 10.30 6.51 2.81
CA THR A 394 11.56 7.27 2.76
C THR A 394 12.50 6.69 1.72
N ARG A 395 12.62 5.36 1.63
CA ARG A 395 13.38 4.67 0.58
C ARG A 395 12.77 4.91 -0.80
N GLY A 396 11.44 4.86 -0.92
CA GLY A 396 10.73 5.17 -2.16
C GLY A 396 11.06 6.58 -2.68
N ARG A 397 10.99 7.58 -1.81
CA ARG A 397 11.35 8.96 -2.16
C ARG A 397 12.82 9.10 -2.60
N SER A 398 13.75 8.50 -1.88
CA SER A 398 15.18 8.64 -2.16
C SER A 398 15.67 7.79 -3.33
N GLN A 399 15.15 6.59 -3.53
CA GLN A 399 15.68 5.60 -4.47
C GLN A 399 14.84 5.45 -5.75
N LEU A 400 13.50 5.58 -5.66
CA LEU A 400 12.61 5.38 -6.81
C LEU A 400 12.26 6.68 -7.53
N ILE A 401 11.75 7.68 -6.80
CA ILE A 401 11.12 8.88 -7.36
C ILE A 401 11.96 10.16 -7.24
N SER A 402 13.17 10.09 -6.68
CA SER A 402 14.10 11.20 -6.67
C SER A 402 14.58 11.58 -8.08
N ALA A 403 15.26 12.74 -8.19
CA ALA A 403 15.81 13.23 -9.46
C ALA A 403 16.74 12.22 -10.17
N ASP A 404 17.46 11.40 -9.39
CA ASP A 404 18.35 10.34 -9.88
C ASP A 404 17.77 8.93 -9.67
N GLY A 405 16.51 8.84 -9.25
CA GLY A 405 15.81 7.61 -8.92
C GLY A 405 15.57 6.70 -10.13
N ILE A 406 15.09 5.50 -9.84
CA ILE A 406 14.85 4.48 -10.87
C ILE A 406 13.81 4.95 -11.90
N PHE A 407 12.74 5.63 -11.46
CA PHE A 407 11.72 6.12 -12.38
C PHE A 407 12.28 7.12 -13.40
N LYS A 408 13.21 7.99 -12.99
CA LYS A 408 13.92 8.89 -13.92
C LYS A 408 14.72 8.14 -15.00
N ARG A 409 15.13 6.91 -14.71
CA ARG A 409 15.96 6.12 -15.64
C ARG A 409 15.16 5.23 -16.58
N VAL A 410 13.85 4.99 -16.32
CA VAL A 410 13.10 3.97 -17.06
C VAL A 410 11.64 4.32 -17.37
N VAL A 411 10.99 5.25 -16.66
CA VAL A 411 9.55 5.53 -16.80
C VAL A 411 9.31 6.78 -17.65
N SER A 412 8.31 6.75 -18.54
CA SER A 412 7.98 7.90 -19.42
C SER A 412 7.60 9.16 -18.64
N THR A 413 6.96 9.06 -17.47
CA THR A 413 6.62 10.20 -16.60
C THR A 413 7.68 10.45 -15.52
N GLY A 414 8.85 9.81 -15.59
CA GLY A 414 9.92 9.97 -14.58
C GLY A 414 10.37 11.42 -14.44
N GLY A 415 10.61 11.84 -13.20
CA GLY A 415 10.99 13.21 -12.87
C GLY A 415 9.78 14.13 -12.67
N GLU A 416 9.71 15.27 -13.36
CA GLU A 416 8.67 16.29 -13.17
C GLU A 416 7.26 15.77 -13.47
N GLY A 417 7.11 14.96 -14.51
CA GLY A 417 5.82 14.41 -14.91
C GLY A 417 5.15 13.58 -13.82
N LEU A 418 5.93 12.81 -13.06
CA LEU A 418 5.45 12.03 -11.92
C LEU A 418 4.81 12.92 -10.85
N LEU A 419 5.48 14.03 -10.49
CA LEU A 419 4.98 14.96 -9.48
C LEU A 419 3.70 15.66 -9.94
N ILE A 420 3.66 16.12 -11.20
CA ILE A 420 2.47 16.76 -11.77
C ILE A 420 1.29 15.80 -11.79
N LEU A 421 1.53 14.54 -12.15
CA LEU A 421 0.50 13.51 -12.15
C LEU A 421 -0.05 13.27 -10.72
N ALA A 422 0.83 13.11 -9.74
CA ALA A 422 0.43 12.97 -8.34
C ALA A 422 -0.34 14.19 -7.83
N GLN A 423 0.07 15.41 -8.18
CA GLN A 423 -0.62 16.65 -7.82
C GLN A 423 -2.02 16.76 -8.42
N ARG A 424 -2.19 16.34 -9.68
CA ARG A 424 -3.51 16.33 -10.35
C ARG A 424 -4.49 15.41 -9.63
N GLU A 425 -4.07 14.20 -9.31
CA GLU A 425 -4.90 13.24 -8.59
C GLU A 425 -5.18 13.69 -7.16
N TYR A 426 -4.19 14.22 -6.45
CA TYR A 426 -4.38 14.66 -5.07
C TYR A 426 -5.42 15.78 -4.93
N LYS A 427 -5.56 16.63 -5.94
CA LYS A 427 -6.61 17.68 -5.97
C LYS A 427 -8.04 17.14 -6.00
N VAL A 428 -8.23 15.94 -6.51
CA VAL A 428 -9.54 15.28 -6.65
C VAL A 428 -9.72 14.09 -5.71
N LEU A 429 -8.67 13.74 -4.97
CA LEU A 429 -8.71 12.68 -3.96
C LEU A 429 -9.61 13.11 -2.80
N THR A 430 -10.64 12.33 -2.52
CA THR A 430 -11.56 12.55 -1.41
C THR A 430 -11.57 11.36 -0.45
N TYR A 431 -11.91 11.60 0.81
CA TYR A 431 -12.13 10.54 1.80
C TYR A 431 -13.16 9.50 1.31
N ARG A 432 -14.23 9.97 0.64
CA ARG A 432 -15.26 9.11 0.04
C ARG A 432 -14.66 8.12 -0.97
N SER A 433 -13.69 8.56 -1.78
CA SER A 433 -13.07 7.72 -2.82
C SER A 433 -12.11 6.65 -2.28
N LEU A 434 -11.80 6.68 -0.98
CA LEU A 434 -11.03 5.64 -0.30
C LEU A 434 -11.91 4.52 0.27
N GLN A 435 -13.21 4.70 0.30
CA GLN A 435 -14.18 3.72 0.77
C GLN A 435 -14.62 2.82 -0.39
N PRO A 436 -14.39 1.50 -0.37
CA PRO A 436 -14.59 0.65 -1.55
C PRO A 436 -16.03 0.62 -2.05
N TYR A 437 -17.03 0.57 -1.18
CA TYR A 437 -18.44 0.64 -1.61
C TYR A 437 -18.76 1.90 -2.39
N ASN A 438 -18.27 3.05 -1.89
CA ASN A 438 -18.49 4.33 -2.55
C ASN A 438 -17.72 4.43 -3.87
N ASP A 439 -16.48 3.95 -3.92
CA ASP A 439 -15.67 3.92 -5.14
C ASP A 439 -16.35 3.09 -6.25
N PHE A 440 -16.80 1.88 -5.94
CA PHE A 440 -17.49 1.04 -6.93
C PHE A 440 -18.84 1.60 -7.36
N ALA A 441 -19.59 2.24 -6.46
CA ALA A 441 -20.87 2.85 -6.77
C ALA A 441 -20.69 4.11 -7.65
N ASP A 442 -19.74 4.98 -7.31
CA ASP A 442 -19.46 6.22 -8.04
C ASP A 442 -18.96 5.95 -9.46
N ARG A 443 -18.15 4.92 -9.64
CA ARG A 443 -17.72 4.44 -10.97
C ARG A 443 -18.80 3.63 -11.72
N GLY A 444 -19.91 3.26 -11.06
CA GLY A 444 -21.02 2.52 -11.66
C GLY A 444 -20.68 1.06 -12.00
N VAL A 445 -19.73 0.45 -11.28
CA VAL A 445 -19.23 -0.92 -11.56
C VAL A 445 -19.62 -1.95 -10.49
N SER A 446 -20.57 -1.61 -9.61
CA SER A 446 -21.00 -2.48 -8.50
C SER A 446 -21.55 -3.84 -8.95
N ARG A 447 -21.98 -4.00 -10.21
CA ARG A 447 -22.59 -5.22 -10.75
C ARG A 447 -21.84 -5.82 -11.94
N LEU A 448 -20.66 -5.29 -12.28
CA LEU A 448 -19.86 -5.80 -13.40
C LEU A 448 -19.38 -7.23 -13.08
N PRO A 449 -19.66 -8.23 -13.92
CA PRO A 449 -19.31 -9.63 -13.62
C PRO A 449 -17.80 -9.87 -13.73
N ASN A 450 -17.32 -10.97 -13.14
CA ASN A 450 -15.91 -11.41 -13.14
C ASN A 450 -14.92 -10.35 -12.62
N TYR A 451 -15.38 -9.48 -11.73
CA TYR A 451 -14.59 -8.44 -11.11
C TYR A 451 -14.13 -8.91 -9.72
N PHE A 452 -13.18 -9.85 -9.71
CA PHE A 452 -12.70 -10.51 -8.49
C PHE A 452 -12.06 -9.53 -7.49
N TYR A 453 -11.34 -8.52 -7.98
CA TYR A 453 -10.86 -7.45 -7.11
C TYR A 453 -12.00 -6.82 -6.30
N ARG A 454 -13.12 -6.45 -6.93
CA ARG A 454 -14.27 -5.89 -6.22
C ARG A 454 -14.84 -6.87 -5.22
N GLU A 455 -15.10 -8.10 -5.66
CA GLU A 455 -15.74 -9.13 -4.84
C GLU A 455 -14.92 -9.43 -3.58
N HIS A 456 -13.63 -9.69 -3.74
CA HIS A 456 -12.74 -9.97 -2.61
C HIS A 456 -12.50 -8.75 -1.73
N SER A 457 -12.35 -7.54 -2.32
CA SER A 457 -12.19 -6.30 -1.56
C SER A 457 -13.40 -6.01 -0.67
N LEU A 458 -14.61 -6.26 -1.14
CA LEU A 458 -15.82 -6.03 -0.35
C LEU A 458 -15.96 -7.02 0.81
N MET A 459 -15.64 -8.30 0.61
CA MET A 459 -15.62 -9.28 1.71
C MET A 459 -14.60 -8.89 2.79
N LEU A 460 -13.42 -8.48 2.38
CA LEU A 460 -12.36 -8.04 3.30
C LEU A 460 -12.71 -6.73 4.00
N TRP A 461 -13.35 -5.80 3.31
CA TRP A 461 -13.85 -4.57 3.91
C TRP A 461 -14.87 -4.84 5.01
N GLU A 462 -15.85 -5.72 4.77
CA GLU A 462 -16.85 -6.11 5.75
C GLU A 462 -16.20 -6.70 7.02
N ALA A 463 -15.23 -7.61 6.84
CA ALA A 463 -14.52 -8.21 7.95
C ALA A 463 -13.72 -7.16 8.75
N ILE A 464 -12.99 -6.28 8.07
CA ILE A 464 -12.22 -5.19 8.68
C ILE A 464 -13.17 -4.22 9.40
N HIS A 465 -14.23 -3.77 8.75
CA HIS A 465 -15.17 -2.80 9.33
C HIS A 465 -15.86 -3.38 10.56
N SER A 466 -16.31 -4.62 10.50
CA SER A 466 -16.93 -5.32 11.65
C SER A 466 -15.97 -5.44 12.84
N PHE A 467 -14.72 -5.83 12.59
CA PHE A 467 -13.68 -5.90 13.61
C PHE A 467 -13.40 -4.53 14.25
N VAL A 468 -13.20 -3.52 13.42
CA VAL A 468 -12.90 -2.16 13.87
C VAL A 468 -14.07 -1.57 14.66
N SER A 469 -15.31 -1.73 14.19
CA SER A 469 -16.52 -1.26 14.88
C SER A 469 -16.66 -1.93 16.25
N GLY A 470 -16.41 -3.24 16.34
CA GLY A 470 -16.37 -3.94 17.62
C GLY A 470 -15.32 -3.36 18.56
N MET A 471 -14.12 -3.06 18.06
CA MET A 471 -13.06 -2.44 18.86
C MET A 471 -13.42 -1.01 19.31
N VAL A 472 -14.01 -0.20 18.45
CA VAL A 472 -14.48 1.16 18.81
C VAL A 472 -15.53 1.08 19.90
N SER A 473 -16.53 0.23 19.77
CA SER A 473 -17.63 0.07 20.75
C SER A 473 -17.16 -0.44 22.14
N LEU A 474 -15.95 -1.02 22.25
CA LEU A 474 -15.39 -1.37 23.58
C LEU A 474 -14.99 -0.13 24.39
N TYR A 475 -14.60 0.95 23.73
CA TYR A 475 -13.99 2.12 24.39
C TYR A 475 -14.83 3.40 24.26
N TYR A 476 -15.73 3.47 23.29
CA TYR A 476 -16.64 4.59 23.04
C TYR A 476 -18.08 4.07 23.03
N GLN A 477 -18.90 4.63 23.91
CA GLN A 477 -20.28 4.18 24.09
C GLN A 477 -21.31 5.13 23.45
N SER A 478 -20.82 6.24 22.90
CA SER A 478 -21.64 7.26 22.25
C SER A 478 -20.79 8.22 21.41
N ASP A 479 -21.43 8.94 20.50
CA ASP A 479 -20.80 10.03 19.74
C ASP A 479 -20.18 11.09 20.65
N HIS A 480 -20.80 11.33 21.81
CA HIS A 480 -20.25 12.27 22.82
C HIS A 480 -18.90 11.81 23.35
N ASP A 481 -18.69 10.52 23.52
CA ASP A 481 -17.41 9.97 23.95
C ASP A 481 -16.32 10.18 22.89
N VAL A 482 -16.66 9.97 21.61
CA VAL A 482 -15.77 10.22 20.47
C VAL A 482 -15.41 11.70 20.37
N GLN A 483 -16.41 12.58 20.46
CA GLN A 483 -16.22 14.03 20.39
C GLN A 483 -15.48 14.61 21.60
N GLY A 484 -15.65 13.99 22.77
CA GLY A 484 -15.00 14.38 24.02
C GLY A 484 -13.55 13.91 24.15
N ASP A 485 -13.08 12.99 23.30
CA ASP A 485 -11.69 12.53 23.34
C ASP A 485 -10.76 13.51 22.62
N VAL A 486 -10.06 14.32 23.39
CA VAL A 486 -9.23 15.42 22.86
C VAL A 486 -8.01 14.93 22.06
N GLU A 487 -7.47 13.74 22.38
CA GLU A 487 -6.34 13.13 21.67
C GLU A 487 -6.81 12.60 20.31
N LEU A 488 -7.94 11.91 20.29
CA LEU A 488 -8.60 11.45 19.07
C LEU A 488 -8.97 12.63 18.15
N GLN A 489 -9.57 13.70 18.72
CA GLN A 489 -9.92 14.88 17.93
C GLN A 489 -8.69 15.62 17.40
N ALA A 490 -7.56 15.60 18.12
CA ALA A 490 -6.30 16.15 17.62
C ALA A 490 -5.75 15.30 16.47
N TRP A 491 -5.84 13.97 16.55
CA TRP A 491 -5.46 13.03 15.51
C TRP A 491 -6.26 13.24 14.21
N ILE A 492 -7.58 13.36 14.32
CA ILE A 492 -8.47 13.62 13.16
C ILE A 492 -8.13 14.96 12.49
N ARG A 493 -7.94 16.03 13.29
CA ARG A 493 -7.57 17.34 12.75
C ARG A 493 -6.22 17.31 12.05
N GLU A 494 -5.24 16.61 12.59
CA GLU A 494 -3.91 16.53 11.97
C GLU A 494 -3.96 15.79 10.64
N ILE A 495 -4.73 14.70 10.52
CA ILE A 495 -4.95 14.00 9.24
C ILE A 495 -5.57 14.95 8.21
N ALA A 496 -6.58 15.71 8.61
CA ALA A 496 -7.25 16.66 7.70
C ALA A 496 -6.30 17.78 7.24
N GLN A 497 -5.47 18.30 8.13
CA GLN A 497 -4.55 19.40 7.85
C GLN A 497 -3.35 18.97 6.99
N GLU A 498 -2.85 17.76 7.20
CA GLU A 498 -1.56 17.31 6.62
C GLU A 498 -1.73 16.46 5.36
N GLY A 499 -2.95 15.93 5.09
CA GLY A 499 -3.05 15.07 3.92
C GLY A 499 -4.43 14.68 3.41
N LEU A 500 -5.50 14.84 4.15
CA LEU A 500 -6.82 14.41 3.69
C LEU A 500 -7.88 15.46 4.11
N ALA A 501 -8.00 16.51 3.32
CA ALA A 501 -8.99 17.55 3.53
C ALA A 501 -10.43 16.98 3.48
N GLU A 502 -11.39 17.68 4.09
CA GLU A 502 -12.82 17.38 4.04
C GLU A 502 -13.22 16.05 4.73
N LEU A 503 -12.66 15.80 5.90
CA LEU A 503 -13.19 14.76 6.77
C LEU A 503 -14.54 15.19 7.38
N PRO A 504 -15.53 14.27 7.52
CA PRO A 504 -16.81 14.60 8.15
C PRO A 504 -16.67 14.88 9.65
N SER A 505 -17.74 15.31 10.29
CA SER A 505 -17.84 15.29 11.76
C SER A 505 -17.92 13.83 12.21
N PHE A 506 -17.19 13.48 13.27
CA PHE A 506 -17.08 12.09 13.70
C PHE A 506 -18.00 11.78 14.89
N GLY A 507 -18.86 10.80 14.70
CA GLY A 507 -19.47 9.97 15.71
C GLY A 507 -18.79 8.58 15.74
N GLU A 508 -19.43 7.61 16.40
CA GLU A 508 -18.90 6.24 16.54
C GLU A 508 -18.83 5.52 15.18
N GLU A 509 -19.86 5.68 14.35
CA GLU A 509 -19.94 5.06 13.02
C GLU A 509 -18.89 5.62 12.05
N GLU A 510 -18.77 6.95 11.99
CA GLU A 510 -17.80 7.62 11.13
C GLU A 510 -16.35 7.34 11.58
N LEU A 511 -16.12 7.24 12.91
CA LEU A 511 -14.83 6.83 13.44
C LEU A 511 -14.50 5.39 13.02
N SER A 512 -15.44 4.47 13.15
CA SER A 512 -15.27 3.07 12.72
C SER A 512 -14.95 2.99 11.23
N THR A 513 -15.66 3.77 10.41
CA THR A 513 -15.41 3.86 8.97
C THR A 513 -14.02 4.44 8.65
N LEU A 514 -13.58 5.52 9.34
CA LEU A 514 -12.24 6.09 9.14
C LEU A 514 -11.15 5.08 9.48
N LEU A 515 -11.27 4.41 10.61
CA LEU A 515 -10.30 3.40 11.04
C LEU A 515 -10.27 2.20 10.08
N ALA A 516 -11.44 1.77 9.59
CA ALA A 516 -11.53 0.75 8.56
C ALA A 516 -10.85 1.19 7.25
N VAL A 517 -10.99 2.46 6.84
CA VAL A 517 -10.26 3.03 5.69
C VAL A 517 -8.75 2.97 5.91
N VAL A 518 -8.26 3.32 7.11
CA VAL A 518 -6.82 3.24 7.42
C VAL A 518 -6.31 1.80 7.26
N VAL A 519 -6.99 0.84 7.90
CA VAL A 519 -6.60 -0.58 7.84
C VAL A 519 -6.73 -1.11 6.41
N PHE A 520 -7.84 -0.87 5.73
CA PHE A 520 -8.08 -1.34 4.35
C PHE A 520 -7.03 -0.77 3.37
N THR A 521 -6.71 0.52 3.48
CA THR A 521 -5.76 1.18 2.57
C THR A 521 -4.34 0.65 2.75
N SER A 522 -3.92 0.44 4.01
CA SER A 522 -2.58 -0.08 4.33
C SER A 522 -2.41 -1.57 4.07
N THR A 523 -3.49 -2.31 3.88
CA THR A 523 -3.49 -3.77 3.71
C THR A 523 -4.06 -4.19 2.35
N VAL A 524 -5.37 -4.30 2.23
CA VAL A 524 -6.08 -4.83 1.04
C VAL A 524 -5.85 -4.00 -0.21
N GLN A 525 -5.99 -2.66 -0.10
CA GLN A 525 -5.80 -1.78 -1.26
C GLN A 525 -4.34 -1.77 -1.73
N HIS A 526 -3.39 -1.75 -0.79
CA HIS A 526 -1.97 -1.88 -1.11
C HIS A 526 -1.68 -3.24 -1.78
N ALA A 527 -2.15 -4.35 -1.21
CA ALA A 527 -1.97 -5.68 -1.78
C ALA A 527 -2.54 -5.80 -3.20
N ALA A 528 -3.73 -5.23 -3.46
CA ALA A 528 -4.36 -5.23 -4.78
C ALA A 528 -3.51 -4.56 -5.87
N THR A 529 -2.76 -3.51 -5.51
CA THR A 529 -1.91 -2.77 -6.44
C THR A 529 -0.44 -3.20 -6.40
N ASN A 530 0.01 -3.85 -5.35
CA ASN A 530 1.40 -4.25 -5.18
C ASN A 530 1.68 -5.70 -5.58
N ASN A 531 0.87 -6.67 -5.10
CA ASN A 531 1.22 -8.09 -5.17
C ASN A 531 1.27 -8.64 -6.61
N GLY A 532 0.55 -8.03 -7.55
CA GLY A 532 0.53 -8.42 -8.95
C GLY A 532 1.52 -7.67 -9.85
N GLN A 533 2.41 -6.82 -9.31
CA GLN A 533 3.27 -5.98 -10.16
C GLN A 533 4.12 -6.78 -11.15
N PHE A 534 4.78 -7.83 -10.67
CA PHE A 534 5.57 -8.69 -11.53
C PHE A 534 4.69 -9.48 -12.50
N ASP A 535 3.61 -10.06 -12.01
CA ASP A 535 2.71 -10.91 -12.78
C ASP A 535 2.16 -10.20 -14.03
N TRP A 536 1.75 -8.94 -13.89
CA TRP A 536 1.15 -8.16 -14.97
C TRP A 536 2.16 -7.36 -15.80
N CYS A 537 3.30 -6.96 -15.22
CA CYS A 537 4.24 -6.03 -15.85
C CYS A 537 5.56 -6.68 -16.30
N ALA A 538 5.83 -7.93 -15.95
CA ALA A 538 7.07 -8.60 -16.35
C ALA A 538 7.12 -8.88 -17.85
N TRP A 539 6.00 -9.22 -18.50
CA TRP A 539 5.92 -9.26 -19.95
C TRP A 539 5.78 -7.84 -20.49
N VAL A 540 6.92 -7.21 -20.78
CA VAL A 540 7.02 -5.79 -21.12
C VAL A 540 6.10 -5.34 -22.25
N PRO A 541 5.89 -6.09 -23.35
CA PRO A 541 4.93 -5.69 -24.39
C PRO A 541 3.49 -5.55 -23.90
N ASN A 542 3.09 -6.26 -22.85
CA ASN A 542 1.76 -6.13 -22.23
C ASN A 542 1.58 -4.80 -21.50
N THR A 543 2.60 -4.34 -20.77
CA THR A 543 2.50 -3.15 -19.92
C THR A 543 3.84 -2.41 -19.90
N PRO A 544 4.21 -1.72 -20.99
CA PRO A 544 5.53 -1.08 -21.10
C PRO A 544 5.64 0.15 -20.17
N CYS A 545 6.74 0.25 -19.43
CA CYS A 545 7.02 1.39 -18.53
C CYS A 545 7.32 2.69 -19.28
N THR A 546 7.73 2.60 -20.54
CA THR A 546 8.05 3.75 -21.39
C THR A 546 7.76 3.44 -22.85
N MET A 547 7.51 4.49 -23.64
CA MET A 547 7.40 4.41 -25.10
C MET A 547 8.45 5.33 -25.74
N ARG A 548 9.17 4.81 -26.74
CA ARG A 548 10.32 5.48 -27.36
C ARG A 548 10.00 6.19 -28.67
N GLN A 549 8.80 6.04 -29.19
CA GLN A 549 8.26 6.73 -30.36
C GLN A 549 6.93 7.38 -29.99
N PRO A 550 6.48 8.41 -30.70
CA PRO A 550 5.17 9.01 -30.48
C PRO A 550 4.01 8.05 -30.83
N PRO A 551 2.79 8.32 -30.34
CA PRO A 551 1.60 7.57 -30.72
C PRO A 551 1.40 7.56 -32.25
N PRO A 552 0.89 6.44 -32.84
CA PRO A 552 0.64 6.37 -34.27
C PRO A 552 -0.52 7.28 -34.70
N THR A 553 -0.35 8.00 -35.80
CA THR A 553 -1.36 8.89 -36.41
C THR A 553 -2.03 8.26 -37.62
N ASP A 554 -1.45 7.22 -38.24
CA ASP A 554 -2.01 6.48 -39.37
C ASP A 554 -2.15 4.99 -39.03
N LYS A 555 -3.38 4.51 -39.04
CA LYS A 555 -3.71 3.10 -38.78
C LYS A 555 -3.17 2.13 -39.85
N ASN A 556 -3.03 2.59 -41.08
CA ASN A 556 -2.59 1.74 -42.19
C ASN A 556 -1.07 1.62 -42.29
N ALA A 557 -0.34 2.51 -41.64
CA ALA A 557 1.12 2.50 -41.62
C ALA A 557 1.73 1.60 -40.53
N ALA A 558 0.93 0.96 -39.66
CA ALA A 558 1.42 0.16 -38.55
C ALA A 558 2.17 -1.09 -39.05
N THR A 559 3.46 -1.17 -38.69
CA THR A 559 4.33 -2.30 -39.00
C THR A 559 4.93 -2.89 -37.73
N MET A 560 5.45 -4.11 -37.78
CA MET A 560 6.18 -4.71 -36.65
C MET A 560 7.40 -3.87 -36.26
N GLU A 561 8.09 -3.27 -37.23
CA GLU A 561 9.20 -2.36 -36.97
C GLU A 561 8.78 -1.15 -36.13
N MET A 562 7.63 -0.55 -36.41
CA MET A 562 7.08 0.55 -35.60
C MET A 562 6.73 0.09 -34.18
N VAL A 563 6.13 -1.09 -34.03
CA VAL A 563 5.85 -1.68 -32.70
C VAL A 563 7.15 -1.84 -31.91
N MET A 564 8.15 -2.46 -32.51
CA MET A 564 9.45 -2.71 -31.87
C MET A 564 10.23 -1.43 -31.58
N ALA A 565 10.15 -0.43 -32.44
CA ALA A 565 10.76 0.88 -32.21
C ALA A 565 10.11 1.64 -31.05
N SER A 566 8.82 1.43 -30.82
CA SER A 566 8.04 2.09 -29.78
C SER A 566 8.28 1.48 -28.39
N LEU A 567 8.50 0.17 -28.29
CA LEU A 567 8.67 -0.54 -27.01
C LEU A 567 10.00 -0.20 -26.30
N PRO A 568 10.09 -0.40 -24.98
CA PRO A 568 11.32 -0.22 -24.21
C PRO A 568 12.50 -1.01 -24.79
N ASP A 569 13.70 -0.44 -24.71
CA ASP A 569 14.92 -1.15 -25.08
C ASP A 569 15.26 -2.27 -24.06
N VAL A 570 16.27 -3.10 -24.38
CA VAL A 570 16.73 -4.20 -23.52
C VAL A 570 17.01 -3.72 -22.09
N SER A 571 17.67 -2.57 -21.94
CA SER A 571 18.06 -2.02 -20.64
C SER A 571 16.84 -1.58 -19.82
N GLN A 572 15.90 -0.91 -20.47
CA GLN A 572 14.65 -0.46 -19.87
C GLN A 572 13.77 -1.66 -19.48
N SER A 573 13.66 -2.65 -20.36
CA SER A 573 12.89 -3.88 -20.12
C SER A 573 13.45 -4.69 -18.95
N CYS A 574 14.77 -4.86 -18.89
CA CYS A 574 15.41 -5.55 -17.77
C CYS A 574 15.20 -4.81 -16.44
N LEU A 575 15.27 -3.47 -16.44
CA LEU A 575 15.07 -2.69 -15.22
C LEU A 575 13.59 -2.72 -14.77
N GLN A 576 12.63 -2.63 -15.70
CA GLN A 576 11.22 -2.82 -15.39
C GLN A 576 10.98 -4.16 -14.72
N MET A 577 11.46 -5.24 -15.32
CA MET A 577 11.29 -6.60 -14.79
C MET A 577 11.94 -6.77 -13.40
N ALA A 578 13.15 -6.23 -13.19
CA ALA A 578 13.85 -6.32 -11.91
C ALA A 578 13.06 -5.62 -10.79
N ILE A 579 12.58 -4.40 -11.06
CA ILE A 579 11.88 -3.60 -10.05
C ILE A 579 10.51 -4.19 -9.74
N THR A 580 9.74 -4.57 -10.76
CA THR A 580 8.41 -5.17 -10.53
C THR A 580 8.52 -6.50 -9.80
N TRP A 581 9.58 -7.29 -10.04
CA TRP A 581 9.84 -8.51 -9.26
C TRP A 581 10.22 -8.19 -7.82
N HIS A 582 11.14 -7.25 -7.60
CA HIS A 582 11.57 -6.86 -6.26
C HIS A 582 10.40 -6.36 -5.40
N LEU A 583 9.54 -5.50 -5.98
CA LEU A 583 8.41 -4.91 -5.27
C LEU A 583 7.19 -5.87 -5.15
N GLY A 584 6.97 -6.76 -6.12
CA GLY A 584 5.79 -7.65 -6.15
C GLY A 584 6.00 -9.03 -5.53
N ARG A 585 7.22 -9.40 -5.11
CA ARG A 585 7.50 -10.70 -4.50
C ARG A 585 6.99 -10.77 -3.06
N ALA A 586 6.60 -11.97 -2.64
CA ALA A 586 6.29 -12.23 -1.23
C ALA A 586 7.51 -11.93 -0.35
N GLN A 587 7.30 -11.22 0.75
CA GLN A 587 8.34 -10.89 1.71
C GLN A 587 8.53 -12.04 2.70
N PRO A 588 9.77 -12.47 3.03
CA PRO A 588 10.00 -13.60 3.95
C PRO A 588 9.56 -13.32 5.38
N ASP A 589 9.53 -12.05 5.78
CA ASP A 589 9.10 -11.57 7.10
C ASP A 589 7.67 -11.03 7.12
N ALA A 590 6.88 -11.31 6.06
CA ALA A 590 5.50 -10.86 5.94
C ALA A 590 4.65 -11.35 7.12
N ILE A 591 3.91 -10.43 7.72
CA ILE A 591 2.93 -10.75 8.75
C ILE A 591 1.55 -10.65 8.10
N PRO A 592 0.83 -11.77 7.91
CA PRO A 592 -0.46 -11.78 7.26
C PRO A 592 -1.51 -10.95 8.00
N LEU A 593 -2.49 -10.44 7.28
CA LEU A 593 -3.61 -9.67 7.82
C LEU A 593 -4.29 -10.41 9.00
N GLY A 594 -4.47 -9.68 10.09
CA GLY A 594 -5.07 -10.20 11.32
C GLY A 594 -4.11 -11.00 12.22
N HIS A 595 -2.87 -11.27 11.78
CA HIS A 595 -1.84 -11.87 12.61
C HIS A 595 -0.98 -10.77 13.23
N TYR A 596 -0.98 -10.70 14.56
CA TYR A 596 -0.23 -9.69 15.31
C TYR A 596 0.88 -10.36 16.13
N THR A 597 2.12 -10.03 15.83
CA THR A 597 3.30 -10.49 16.59
C THR A 597 3.52 -9.69 17.85
N GLU A 598 2.89 -8.51 17.93
CA GLU A 598 2.90 -7.61 19.09
C GLU A 598 1.52 -7.58 19.73
N GLU A 599 1.44 -8.04 20.97
CA GLU A 599 0.19 -8.09 21.73
C GLU A 599 -0.06 -6.75 22.43
N HIS A 600 -0.58 -5.78 21.67
CA HIS A 600 -0.86 -4.44 22.19
C HIS A 600 -2.04 -4.42 23.18
N PHE A 601 -3.04 -5.30 22.98
CA PHE A 601 -4.20 -5.43 23.87
C PHE A 601 -4.01 -6.60 24.82
N THR A 602 -4.34 -6.40 26.10
CA THR A 602 -4.25 -7.43 27.14
C THR A 602 -5.63 -7.80 27.72
N GLU A 603 -6.64 -7.00 27.46
CA GLU A 603 -8.01 -7.21 27.92
C GLU A 603 -8.76 -8.26 27.08
N ALA A 604 -9.44 -9.18 27.78
CA ALA A 604 -10.10 -10.32 27.16
C ALA A 604 -11.13 -9.97 26.07
N PRO A 605 -11.96 -8.90 26.19
CA PRO A 605 -12.89 -8.54 25.11
C PRO A 605 -12.19 -8.14 23.81
N ALA A 606 -11.10 -7.37 23.87
CA ALA A 606 -10.33 -6.97 22.69
C ALA A 606 -9.64 -8.18 22.06
N VAL A 607 -9.04 -9.06 22.87
CA VAL A 607 -8.42 -10.31 22.37
C VAL A 607 -9.46 -11.21 21.70
N ALA A 608 -10.69 -11.28 22.23
CA ALA A 608 -11.78 -12.04 21.64
C ALA A 608 -12.17 -11.50 20.24
N LEU A 609 -12.22 -10.17 20.06
CA LEU A 609 -12.49 -9.54 18.76
C LEU A 609 -11.37 -9.83 17.75
N ILE A 610 -10.09 -9.77 18.16
CA ILE A 610 -8.95 -10.14 17.32
C ILE A 610 -9.06 -11.60 16.84
N ASN A 611 -9.40 -12.52 17.74
CA ASN A 611 -9.57 -13.93 17.38
C ASN A 611 -10.78 -14.14 16.46
N GLY A 612 -11.88 -13.40 16.67
CA GLY A 612 -13.04 -13.40 15.79
C GLY A 612 -12.71 -12.90 14.39
N PHE A 613 -11.92 -11.83 14.29
CA PHE A 613 -11.45 -11.31 13.01
C PHE A 613 -10.59 -12.34 12.25
N ARG A 614 -9.66 -13.02 12.94
CA ARG A 614 -8.86 -14.10 12.33
C ARG A 614 -9.73 -15.22 11.78
N ALA A 615 -10.70 -15.67 12.56
CA ALA A 615 -11.62 -16.72 12.14
C ALA A 615 -12.46 -16.31 10.92
N GLU A 616 -12.82 -15.03 10.79
CA GLU A 616 -13.53 -14.53 9.62
C GLU A 616 -12.62 -14.47 8.39
N LEU A 617 -11.38 -14.04 8.55
CA LEU A 617 -10.38 -14.07 7.47
C LEU A 617 -10.11 -15.49 6.96
N GLU A 618 -10.06 -16.49 7.84
CA GLU A 618 -9.91 -17.90 7.45
C GLU A 618 -11.09 -18.39 6.58
N LYS A 619 -12.32 -17.97 6.89
CA LYS A 619 -13.51 -18.28 6.06
C LYS A 619 -13.43 -17.60 4.69
N ILE A 620 -13.03 -16.32 4.65
CA ILE A 620 -12.84 -15.58 3.40
C ILE A 620 -11.76 -16.26 2.55
N GLU A 621 -10.65 -16.68 3.15
CA GLU A 621 -9.59 -17.40 2.43
C GLU A 621 -10.10 -18.71 1.83
N ALA A 622 -10.81 -19.52 2.59
CA ALA A 622 -11.42 -20.76 2.10
C ALA A 622 -12.39 -20.50 0.94
N HIS A 623 -13.20 -19.44 1.03
CA HIS A 623 -14.13 -19.04 -0.04
C HIS A 623 -13.37 -18.65 -1.32
N ILE A 624 -12.35 -17.78 -1.23
CA ILE A 624 -11.54 -17.34 -2.37
C ILE A 624 -10.85 -18.54 -3.02
N LEU A 625 -10.25 -19.44 -2.24
CA LEU A 625 -9.60 -20.63 -2.76
C LEU A 625 -10.58 -21.53 -3.53
N SER A 626 -11.75 -21.80 -2.96
CA SER A 626 -12.79 -22.60 -3.62
C SER A 626 -13.32 -21.98 -4.92
N GLN A 627 -13.46 -20.65 -4.96
CA GLN A 627 -13.80 -19.92 -6.19
C GLN A 627 -12.72 -20.09 -7.25
N ASN A 628 -11.45 -19.97 -6.85
CA ASN A 628 -10.28 -20.02 -7.75
C ASN A 628 -10.01 -21.42 -8.32
N GLU A 629 -10.45 -22.50 -7.68
CA GLU A 629 -10.37 -23.87 -8.23
C GLU A 629 -11.08 -24.02 -9.59
N ARG A 630 -12.06 -23.14 -9.87
CA ARG A 630 -12.86 -23.17 -11.10
C ARG A 630 -12.38 -22.20 -12.17
N LEU A 631 -11.36 -21.40 -11.87
CA LEU A 631 -10.84 -20.38 -12.76
C LEU A 631 -9.58 -20.89 -13.48
N GLU A 632 -9.53 -20.70 -14.77
CA GLU A 632 -8.32 -20.95 -15.56
C GLU A 632 -7.19 -20.01 -15.13
N LEU A 633 -7.49 -18.73 -14.97
CA LEU A 633 -6.58 -17.73 -14.42
C LEU A 633 -7.02 -17.36 -13.01
N GLN A 634 -6.26 -17.83 -12.02
CA GLN A 634 -6.55 -17.59 -10.61
C GLN A 634 -6.29 -16.14 -10.21
N TYR A 635 -7.17 -15.59 -9.36
CA TYR A 635 -6.99 -14.28 -8.71
C TYR A 635 -6.74 -14.48 -7.21
N LEU A 636 -5.48 -14.55 -6.83
CA LEU A 636 -5.02 -14.88 -5.48
C LEU A 636 -4.34 -13.70 -4.76
N PHE A 637 -4.38 -12.49 -5.32
CA PHE A 637 -3.68 -11.33 -4.75
C PHE A 637 -4.28 -10.86 -3.43
N LEU A 638 -5.58 -11.13 -3.21
CA LEU A 638 -6.33 -10.75 -2.03
C LEU A 638 -6.67 -11.95 -1.10
N LEU A 639 -5.90 -13.03 -1.16
CA LEU A 639 -5.94 -14.03 -0.09
C LEU A 639 -5.46 -13.40 1.22
N PRO A 640 -6.21 -13.50 2.33
CA PRO A 640 -5.79 -12.99 3.65
C PRO A 640 -4.36 -13.36 4.04
N SER A 641 -3.93 -14.58 3.72
CA SER A 641 -2.56 -15.05 3.97
C SER A 641 -1.48 -14.39 3.10
N ARG A 642 -1.87 -13.69 2.02
CA ARG A 642 -0.96 -12.95 1.12
C ARG A 642 -1.03 -11.43 1.30
N ILE A 643 -1.97 -10.96 2.09
CA ILE A 643 -2.09 -9.53 2.43
C ILE A 643 -1.25 -9.28 3.68
N GLU A 644 -0.29 -8.37 3.61
CA GLU A 644 0.46 -7.95 4.79
C GLU A 644 -0.36 -7.01 5.68
N ASN A 645 -0.10 -7.01 6.99
CA ASN A 645 -0.77 -6.11 7.95
C ASN A 645 -0.49 -4.63 7.69
N SER A 646 0.60 -4.30 7.02
CA SER A 646 1.05 -2.92 6.76
C SER A 646 1.82 -2.82 5.45
N ILE A 647 2.10 -1.60 5.03
CA ILE A 647 2.94 -1.34 3.85
C ILE A 647 4.40 -1.52 4.23
N THR A 648 5.03 -2.55 3.70
CA THR A 648 6.42 -2.92 4.01
C THR A 648 7.36 -2.92 2.80
N ILE A 649 6.79 -2.75 1.59
CA ILE A 649 7.51 -2.76 0.32
C ILE A 649 6.93 -1.75 -0.66
#